data_6ef83934c0066cba4566a1b109781ef9
#
_entry.id   6ef83934c0066cba4566a1b109781ef9
#
_cell.length_a   1.000
_cell.length_b   1.000
_cell.length_c   1.000
_cell.angle_alpha   90.00
_cell.angle_beta   90.00
_cell.angle_gamma   90.00
#
_symmetry.space_group_name_H-M   'P 1'
#
loop_
_entity.id
_entity.type
_entity.pdbx_description
1 polymer ?
#
loop_
_entity_poly.entity_id
_entity_poly.type
_entity_poly.pdbx_seq_one_letter_code
_entity_poly.pdbx_strand_id
1 'polypeptide(L)'
;MAKIIKRGDEARKALEAGVNQLADTVKVTLGPKGRNVVLDKKFGTPLITNDGVSIAKEIELDDPFENMGAQLVREVSTKTNDVAGDGTTTATLLAQAMIREGLRNLAAGANPIVMKKGMAKAVEAAVGAIKEQSQKVNGTADIARVGTVSSGDETIGKLIAEAMEKVSADGVITIEESKTAETYSEVVEGMMFDRGYITPYMATDMEKMEAVVDDPYILITDKKISVISDILPLLEQMLQSGKKLFIIAEDVEGEALSTLLVNRLKGVLNVVCVKAPGFGDRRKEMLQDIAILTGGQVISEELGLTLKDATIDMLGRARQVKVTKENTIIVDGMGDPQAIKDRVAQIRAQIGVTTSEYDKEKLQERLAKMAGGVAVIKVGAATETEMKEKKLRIEDALNATKAAVEEGIVAGGGTIYVNVIPAVTALLNSTEGDERVGVSLVAKALEAPIRQIAANAGIDGSVVLEKVRSAGKNGFGFDAYKEEYCDMIASGIVDPAKVTRSALENAASVSGPNDDGSRTALISPDWTTGTNEARLTIHSVDPKTGIFARKSYEYRLLADGATVASGEFTPKNNLGDVIPNAGMESWSTKSMKKMFSGSANAPYPNAYMTSSGTDKLCTQATYPGMVGDYCAQLAAKYAGIAFAAGNLYTGDFVMDGTVGYAQFGQPYT
;
A
#
# COMPACT_ATOMS: atom_id res chain seq x y z
N MET A 1 -12.95 -1.07 29.25
CA MET A 1 -11.71 -0.69 29.98
C MET A 1 -11.70 0.81 30.21
N ALA A 2 -11.18 1.28 31.35
CA ALA A 2 -10.99 2.70 31.59
C ALA A 2 -9.94 3.25 30.61
N LYS A 3 -10.19 4.42 30.01
CA LYS A 3 -9.23 5.08 29.13
C LYS A 3 -8.24 5.88 29.96
N ILE A 4 -6.95 5.72 29.68
CA ILE A 4 -5.90 6.56 30.25
C ILE A 4 -5.72 7.75 29.29
N ILE A 5 -5.77 8.98 29.82
CA ILE A 5 -5.67 10.20 29.04
C ILE A 5 -4.45 10.98 29.49
N LYS A 6 -3.50 11.20 28.58
CA LYS A 6 -2.38 12.15 28.76
C LYS A 6 -2.67 13.44 27.97
N ARG A 7 -2.23 14.59 28.50
CA ARG A 7 -2.48 15.91 27.89
C ARG A 7 -1.23 16.78 27.93
N GLY A 8 -1.20 17.79 27.07
CA GLY A 8 -0.14 18.80 27.06
C GLY A 8 1.26 18.23 26.86
N ASP A 9 2.21 18.69 27.66
CA ASP A 9 3.63 18.30 27.52
C ASP A 9 3.89 16.82 27.82
N GLU A 10 3.15 16.23 28.76
CA GLU A 10 3.31 14.81 29.08
C GLU A 10 2.98 13.93 27.87
N ALA A 11 1.89 14.24 27.15
CA ALA A 11 1.50 13.50 25.96
C ALA A 11 2.54 13.70 24.82
N ARG A 12 3.02 14.94 24.62
CA ARG A 12 4.03 15.24 23.59
C ARG A 12 5.35 14.51 23.86
N LYS A 13 5.83 14.53 25.10
CA LYS A 13 7.07 13.84 25.49
C LYS A 13 6.98 12.34 25.30
N ALA A 14 5.84 11.71 25.64
CA ALA A 14 5.66 10.28 25.43
C ALA A 14 5.66 9.93 23.95
N LEU A 15 4.94 10.70 23.10
CA LEU A 15 4.97 10.50 21.65
C LEU A 15 6.37 10.70 21.08
N GLU A 16 7.09 11.76 21.48
CA GLU A 16 8.47 12.03 21.03
C GLU A 16 9.42 10.91 21.44
N ALA A 17 9.28 10.37 22.64
CA ALA A 17 10.09 9.24 23.10
C ALA A 17 9.91 8.02 22.19
N GLY A 18 8.67 7.68 21.84
CA GLY A 18 8.39 6.57 20.93
C GLY A 18 8.92 6.80 19.52
N VAL A 19 8.74 8.01 18.97
CA VAL A 19 9.33 8.42 17.69
C VAL A 19 10.84 8.24 17.71
N ASN A 20 11.50 8.70 18.78
CA ASN A 20 12.94 8.62 18.90
C ASN A 20 13.43 7.17 19.03
N GLN A 21 12.80 6.34 19.84
CA GLN A 21 13.19 4.94 20.01
C GLN A 21 13.16 4.18 18.67
N LEU A 22 12.10 4.34 17.88
CA LEU A 22 12.01 3.71 16.57
C LEU A 22 13.04 4.30 15.61
N ALA A 23 13.07 5.61 15.42
CA ALA A 23 13.93 6.26 14.45
C ALA A 23 15.43 6.09 14.78
N ASP A 24 15.80 6.12 16.06
CA ASP A 24 17.19 5.90 16.50
C ASP A 24 17.66 4.47 16.22
N THR A 25 16.75 3.50 16.27
CA THR A 25 17.03 2.11 15.90
C THR A 25 17.22 1.95 14.39
N VAL A 26 16.37 2.62 13.60
CA VAL A 26 16.40 2.50 12.12
C VAL A 26 17.58 3.28 11.52
N LYS A 27 17.85 4.53 11.97
CA LYS A 27 18.83 5.44 11.34
C LYS A 27 20.29 4.94 11.36
N VAL A 28 20.62 3.98 12.24
CA VAL A 28 21.96 3.41 12.32
C VAL A 28 22.33 2.59 11.08
N THR A 29 21.34 2.22 10.28
CA THR A 29 21.53 1.44 9.04
C THR A 29 21.87 2.32 7.83
N LEU A 30 21.71 3.66 7.94
CA LEU A 30 21.80 4.58 6.81
C LEU A 30 23.23 4.77 6.33
N GLY A 31 23.42 4.68 5.00
CA GLY A 31 24.68 4.97 4.30
C GLY A 31 25.66 3.80 4.26
N PRO A 32 26.81 3.97 3.56
CA PRO A 32 27.74 2.89 3.25
C PRO A 32 28.48 2.31 4.46
N LYS A 33 28.51 3.03 5.58
CA LYS A 33 29.03 2.55 6.88
C LYS A 33 27.90 2.32 7.89
N GLY A 34 26.65 2.17 7.41
CA GLY A 34 25.51 1.77 8.21
C GLY A 34 25.71 0.38 8.81
N ARG A 35 25.00 0.12 9.91
CA ARG A 35 25.09 -1.14 10.67
C ARG A 35 23.81 -1.94 10.49
N ASN A 36 23.94 -3.26 10.53
CA ASN A 36 22.78 -4.13 10.60
C ASN A 36 22.16 -4.11 12.00
N VAL A 37 20.84 -4.26 12.05
CA VAL A 37 20.07 -4.47 13.28
C VAL A 37 19.73 -5.94 13.37
N VAL A 38 19.79 -6.49 14.58
CA VAL A 38 19.39 -7.87 14.87
C VAL A 38 18.03 -7.84 15.54
N LEU A 39 17.06 -8.45 14.90
CA LEU A 39 15.69 -8.54 15.38
C LEU A 39 15.43 -9.93 15.95
N ASP A 40 14.98 -9.98 17.19
CA ASP A 40 14.55 -11.23 17.82
C ASP A 40 13.21 -11.69 17.21
N LYS A 41 13.11 -12.96 16.90
CA LYS A 41 11.87 -13.58 16.40
C LYS A 41 11.36 -14.57 17.43
N LYS A 42 10.10 -14.47 17.80
CA LYS A 42 9.42 -15.41 18.72
C LYS A 42 9.55 -16.88 18.27
N PHE A 43 9.67 -17.11 16.97
CA PHE A 43 9.89 -18.42 16.35
C PHE A 43 10.93 -18.30 15.24
N GLY A 44 11.89 -19.20 15.24
CA GLY A 44 12.95 -19.27 14.23
C GLY A 44 14.25 -18.59 14.65
N THR A 45 15.10 -18.27 13.67
CA THR A 45 16.38 -17.58 13.87
C THR A 45 16.19 -16.07 13.91
N PRO A 46 17.01 -15.32 14.68
CA PRO A 46 17.00 -13.86 14.63
C PRO A 46 17.20 -13.36 13.19
N LEU A 47 16.48 -12.30 12.84
CA LEU A 47 16.63 -11.64 11.55
C LEU A 47 17.72 -10.57 11.66
N ILE A 48 18.73 -10.64 10.80
CA ILE A 48 19.75 -9.61 10.64
C ILE A 48 19.41 -8.83 9.39
N THR A 49 19.17 -7.52 9.53
CA THR A 49 18.76 -6.69 8.41
C THR A 49 19.20 -5.24 8.58
N ASN A 50 19.35 -4.54 7.46
CA ASN A 50 19.50 -3.07 7.39
C ASN A 50 18.28 -2.41 6.73
N ASP A 51 17.28 -3.17 6.33
CA ASP A 51 16.05 -2.63 5.76
C ASP A 51 15.21 -1.89 6.82
N GLY A 52 15.00 -0.59 6.56
CA GLY A 52 14.31 0.29 7.50
C GLY A 52 12.86 -0.07 7.76
N VAL A 53 12.12 -0.56 6.76
CA VAL A 53 10.71 -0.93 6.95
C VAL A 53 10.56 -2.23 7.74
N SER A 54 11.42 -3.22 7.51
CA SER A 54 11.45 -4.46 8.29
C SER A 54 11.75 -4.18 9.76
N ILE A 55 12.73 -3.31 10.04
CA ILE A 55 13.05 -2.90 11.42
C ILE A 55 11.86 -2.16 12.04
N ALA A 56 11.29 -1.18 11.34
CA ALA A 56 10.20 -0.36 11.85
C ALA A 56 8.94 -1.16 12.18
N LYS A 57 8.63 -2.21 11.41
CA LYS A 57 7.49 -3.10 11.63
C LYS A 57 7.60 -3.95 12.89
N GLU A 58 8.82 -4.35 13.27
CA GLU A 58 9.06 -5.22 14.43
C GLU A 58 9.13 -4.45 15.76
N ILE A 59 9.27 -3.11 15.74
CA ILE A 59 9.38 -2.33 16.97
C ILE A 59 8.01 -2.16 17.60
N GLU A 60 7.84 -2.74 18.78
CA GLU A 60 6.72 -2.57 19.70
C GLU A 60 7.25 -2.11 21.06
N LEU A 61 6.65 -1.05 21.62
CA LEU A 61 7.07 -0.50 22.90
C LEU A 61 6.06 -0.81 23.99
N ASP A 62 6.55 -1.06 25.21
CA ASP A 62 5.73 -1.42 26.38
C ASP A 62 4.78 -0.29 26.82
N ASP A 63 5.23 0.97 26.78
CA ASP A 63 4.36 2.12 27.08
C ASP A 63 3.43 2.40 25.89
N PRO A 64 2.10 2.30 26.07
CA PRO A 64 1.14 2.51 24.97
C PRO A 64 1.22 3.89 24.33
N PHE A 65 1.62 4.93 25.07
CA PHE A 65 1.73 6.29 24.53
C PHE A 65 3.01 6.46 23.71
N GLU A 66 4.12 5.87 24.16
CA GLU A 66 5.34 5.81 23.37
C GLU A 66 5.13 4.97 22.12
N ASN A 67 4.44 3.82 22.26
CA ASN A 67 4.12 2.96 21.13
C ASN A 67 3.27 3.68 20.06
N MET A 68 2.34 4.57 20.44
CA MET A 68 1.63 5.41 19.47
C MET A 68 2.59 6.31 18.67
N GLY A 69 3.60 6.89 19.32
CA GLY A 69 4.65 7.66 18.64
C GLY A 69 5.45 6.82 17.64
N ALA A 70 5.85 5.61 18.04
CA ALA A 70 6.52 4.67 17.18
C ALA A 70 5.64 4.25 15.97
N GLN A 71 4.35 4.00 16.21
CA GLN A 71 3.40 3.63 15.14
C GLN A 71 3.27 4.73 14.07
N LEU A 72 3.25 6.01 14.45
CA LEU A 72 3.21 7.12 13.48
C LEU A 72 4.39 7.09 12.53
N VAL A 73 5.60 6.89 13.04
CA VAL A 73 6.80 6.84 12.20
C VAL A 73 6.90 5.52 11.42
N ARG A 74 6.42 4.41 11.97
CA ARG A 74 6.27 3.14 11.25
C ARG A 74 5.40 3.31 10.01
N GLU A 75 4.30 4.08 10.11
CA GLU A 75 3.43 4.36 8.97
C GLU A 75 4.18 5.12 7.86
N VAL A 76 5.05 6.08 8.20
CA VAL A 76 5.91 6.78 7.22
C VAL A 76 6.78 5.80 6.47
N SER A 77 7.47 4.92 7.20
CA SER A 77 8.33 3.90 6.61
C SER A 77 7.55 2.99 5.66
N THR A 78 6.38 2.50 6.10
CA THR A 78 5.52 1.62 5.30
C THR A 78 5.01 2.31 4.03
N LYS A 79 4.48 3.55 4.14
CA LYS A 79 4.02 4.30 2.96
C LYS A 79 5.14 4.57 1.96
N THR A 80 6.35 4.85 2.44
CA THR A 80 7.48 5.06 1.54
C THR A 80 7.86 3.78 0.81
N ASN A 81 7.83 2.65 1.51
CA ASN A 81 8.01 1.34 0.88
C ASN A 81 6.95 1.06 -0.20
N ASP A 82 5.68 1.33 0.09
CA ASP A 82 4.57 1.06 -0.83
C ASP A 82 4.66 1.92 -2.11
N VAL A 83 5.17 3.16 -2.02
CA VAL A 83 5.27 4.10 -3.16
C VAL A 83 6.55 3.93 -3.96
N ALA A 84 7.68 3.73 -3.29
CA ALA A 84 9.00 3.77 -3.91
C ALA A 84 9.82 2.48 -3.74
N GLY A 85 9.43 1.61 -2.81
CA GLY A 85 10.10 0.34 -2.53
C GLY A 85 11.49 0.47 -1.89
N ASP A 86 11.94 1.69 -1.61
CA ASP A 86 13.23 2.03 -0.99
C ASP A 86 13.12 3.38 -0.27
N GLY A 87 14.18 3.82 0.43
CA GLY A 87 14.26 5.11 1.14
C GLY A 87 13.52 5.16 2.48
N THR A 88 13.11 4.04 3.01
CA THR A 88 12.34 3.90 4.26
C THR A 88 13.08 4.44 5.47
N THR A 89 14.38 4.19 5.56
CA THR A 89 15.27 4.75 6.60
C THR A 89 15.36 6.27 6.52
N THR A 90 15.53 6.83 5.33
CA THR A 90 15.60 8.28 5.10
C THR A 90 14.28 8.97 5.46
N ALA A 91 13.15 8.37 5.10
CA ALA A 91 11.83 8.89 5.44
C ALA A 91 11.60 8.92 6.96
N THR A 92 11.98 7.85 7.64
CA THR A 92 11.93 7.73 9.11
C THR A 92 12.78 8.80 9.80
N LEU A 93 13.99 9.03 9.32
CA LEU A 93 14.90 10.05 9.85
C LEU A 93 14.39 11.47 9.61
N LEU A 94 13.87 11.77 8.42
CA LEU A 94 13.27 13.06 8.10
C LEU A 94 12.04 13.33 8.98
N ALA A 95 11.19 12.33 9.18
CA ALA A 95 10.03 12.44 10.06
C ALA A 95 10.47 12.74 11.51
N GLN A 96 11.47 12.04 12.05
CA GLN A 96 12.04 12.32 13.36
C GLN A 96 12.53 13.77 13.46
N ALA A 97 13.31 14.22 12.47
CA ALA A 97 13.85 15.57 12.45
C ALA A 97 12.76 16.64 12.45
N MET A 98 11.72 16.46 11.61
CA MET A 98 10.56 17.36 11.54
C MET A 98 9.78 17.38 12.85
N ILE A 99 9.49 16.21 13.44
CA ILE A 99 8.75 16.09 14.68
C ILE A 99 9.50 16.77 15.84
N ARG A 100 10.81 16.51 15.98
CA ARG A 100 11.63 17.12 17.04
C ARG A 100 11.68 18.64 16.95
N GLU A 101 11.93 19.20 15.77
CA GLU A 101 11.91 20.64 15.56
C GLU A 101 10.51 21.23 15.71
N GLY A 102 9.47 20.52 15.26
CA GLY A 102 8.07 20.89 15.41
C GLY A 102 7.67 20.99 16.89
N LEU A 103 7.97 19.98 17.68
CA LEU A 103 7.66 19.95 19.12
C LEU A 103 8.38 21.05 19.89
N ARG A 104 9.62 21.39 19.55
CA ARG A 104 10.36 22.52 20.14
C ARG A 104 9.66 23.84 19.90
N ASN A 105 9.21 24.09 18.67
CA ASN A 105 8.52 25.32 18.30
C ASN A 105 7.11 25.38 18.93
N LEU A 106 6.41 24.24 19.03
CA LEU A 106 5.13 24.15 19.75
C LEU A 106 5.29 24.46 21.23
N ALA A 107 6.36 23.97 21.86
CA ALA A 107 6.67 24.31 23.26
C ALA A 107 6.98 25.81 23.45
N ALA A 108 7.51 26.46 22.41
CA ALA A 108 7.73 27.91 22.39
C ALA A 108 6.46 28.74 22.09
N GLY A 109 5.31 28.08 21.86
CA GLY A 109 4.03 28.75 21.66
C GLY A 109 3.60 28.92 20.20
N ALA A 110 4.30 28.34 19.24
CA ALA A 110 3.91 28.42 17.83
C ALA A 110 2.56 27.74 17.54
N ASN A 111 1.77 28.32 16.67
CA ASN A 111 0.49 27.76 16.23
C ASN A 111 0.69 26.59 15.26
N PRO A 112 0.33 25.35 15.64
CA PRO A 112 0.58 24.17 14.81
C PRO A 112 -0.09 24.21 13.45
N ILE A 113 -1.28 24.80 13.35
CA ILE A 113 -2.04 24.87 12.08
C ILE A 113 -1.34 25.80 11.09
N VAL A 114 -0.81 26.93 11.57
CA VAL A 114 -0.10 27.90 10.73
C VAL A 114 1.27 27.38 10.33
N MET A 115 2.00 26.82 11.32
CA MET A 115 3.31 26.20 11.09
C MET A 115 3.24 25.10 10.04
N LYS A 116 2.19 24.28 10.07
CA LYS A 116 1.96 23.23 9.08
C LYS A 116 1.77 23.74 7.67
N LYS A 117 1.09 24.89 7.46
CA LYS A 117 0.99 25.50 6.11
C LYS A 117 2.37 25.88 5.59
N GLY A 118 3.24 26.39 6.45
CA GLY A 118 4.62 26.66 6.09
C GLY A 118 5.40 25.40 5.73
N MET A 119 5.21 24.32 6.48
CA MET A 119 5.81 23.02 6.16
C MET A 119 5.35 22.49 4.80
N ALA A 120 4.07 22.56 4.50
CA ALA A 120 3.54 22.09 3.20
C ALA A 120 4.15 22.85 2.03
N LYS A 121 4.20 24.20 2.10
CA LYS A 121 4.85 25.03 1.07
C LYS A 121 6.34 24.71 0.92
N ALA A 122 7.03 24.47 2.04
CA ALA A 122 8.45 24.13 2.04
C ALA A 122 8.71 22.77 1.37
N VAL A 123 7.87 21.77 1.64
CA VAL A 123 7.97 20.44 1.03
C VAL A 123 7.67 20.52 -0.46
N GLU A 124 6.64 21.24 -0.89
CA GLU A 124 6.31 21.45 -2.30
C GLU A 124 7.49 22.09 -3.05
N ALA A 125 8.10 23.14 -2.49
CA ALA A 125 9.28 23.78 -3.08
C ALA A 125 10.49 22.84 -3.15
N ALA A 126 10.73 22.05 -2.09
CA ALA A 126 11.81 21.07 -2.07
C ALA A 126 11.61 19.97 -3.11
N VAL A 127 10.39 19.44 -3.22
CA VAL A 127 10.02 18.41 -4.21
C VAL A 127 10.16 18.96 -5.64
N GLY A 128 9.70 20.19 -5.89
CA GLY A 128 9.90 20.86 -7.16
C GLY A 128 11.40 20.95 -7.53
N ALA A 129 12.23 21.40 -6.59
CA ALA A 129 13.67 21.52 -6.80
C ALA A 129 14.38 20.15 -6.95
N ILE A 130 13.91 19.08 -6.30
CA ILE A 130 14.39 17.71 -6.54
C ILE A 130 14.11 17.28 -7.97
N LYS A 131 12.87 17.49 -8.45
CA LYS A 131 12.48 17.14 -9.82
C LYS A 131 13.27 17.93 -10.88
N GLU A 132 13.53 19.21 -10.65
CA GLU A 132 14.34 20.05 -11.54
C GLU A 132 15.79 19.59 -11.62
N GLN A 133 16.36 19.06 -10.53
CA GLN A 133 17.74 18.55 -10.51
C GLN A 133 17.85 17.08 -10.94
N SER A 134 16.73 16.42 -11.21
CA SER A 134 16.71 15.04 -11.67
C SER A 134 17.29 14.91 -13.09
N GLN A 135 18.12 13.90 -13.29
CA GLN A 135 18.69 13.54 -14.58
C GLN A 135 18.13 12.20 -15.03
N LYS A 136 17.76 12.07 -16.29
CA LYS A 136 17.29 10.79 -16.83
C LYS A 136 18.40 9.75 -16.79
N VAL A 137 18.04 8.53 -16.50
CA VAL A 137 18.93 7.37 -16.55
C VAL A 137 19.36 7.11 -18.01
N ASN A 138 20.64 7.04 -18.25
CA ASN A 138 21.25 6.83 -19.56
C ASN A 138 21.91 5.44 -19.63
N GLY A 139 21.10 4.44 -19.99
CA GLY A 139 21.59 3.08 -20.26
C GLY A 139 21.94 2.24 -19.03
N THR A 140 22.50 1.07 -19.29
CA THR A 140 22.76 0.01 -18.33
C THR A 140 23.74 0.43 -17.23
N ALA A 141 24.68 1.34 -17.53
CA ALA A 141 25.70 1.78 -16.57
C ALA A 141 25.10 2.59 -15.40
N ASP A 142 24.14 3.47 -15.67
CA ASP A 142 23.48 4.24 -14.61
C ASP A 142 22.56 3.34 -13.78
N ILE A 143 21.90 2.38 -14.42
CA ILE A 143 21.09 1.34 -13.75
C ILE A 143 21.95 0.56 -12.77
N ALA A 144 23.13 0.10 -13.23
CA ALA A 144 24.09 -0.61 -12.38
C ALA A 144 24.57 0.23 -11.20
N ARG A 145 24.81 1.54 -11.39
CA ARG A 145 25.19 2.46 -10.30
C ARG A 145 24.12 2.57 -9.23
N VAL A 146 22.85 2.79 -9.63
CA VAL A 146 21.73 2.85 -8.68
C VAL A 146 21.63 1.55 -7.90
N GLY A 147 21.63 0.41 -8.59
CA GLY A 147 21.58 -0.91 -7.95
C GLY A 147 22.75 -1.16 -7.00
N THR A 148 23.97 -0.68 -7.35
CA THR A 148 25.16 -0.78 -6.50
C THR A 148 25.03 0.08 -5.24
N VAL A 149 24.56 1.31 -5.37
CA VAL A 149 24.40 2.22 -4.22
C VAL A 149 23.34 1.69 -3.25
N SER A 150 22.21 1.23 -3.75
CA SER A 150 21.13 0.70 -2.92
C SER A 150 21.51 -0.63 -2.26
N SER A 151 22.12 -1.56 -3.01
CA SER A 151 22.55 -2.86 -2.45
C SER A 151 23.84 -2.82 -1.65
N GLY A 152 24.70 -1.83 -1.85
CA GLY A 152 26.08 -1.81 -1.34
C GLY A 152 27.00 -2.85 -2.01
N ASP A 153 26.59 -3.46 -3.13
CA ASP A 153 27.31 -4.53 -3.82
C ASP A 153 27.29 -4.31 -5.35
N GLU A 154 28.48 -4.14 -5.93
CA GLU A 154 28.63 -3.91 -7.37
C GLU A 154 28.17 -5.10 -8.21
N THR A 155 28.30 -6.32 -7.68
CA THR A 155 27.86 -7.54 -8.37
C THR A 155 26.35 -7.57 -8.51
N ILE A 156 25.63 -7.19 -7.44
CA ILE A 156 24.18 -7.09 -7.43
C ILE A 156 23.71 -6.00 -8.40
N GLY A 157 24.35 -4.82 -8.37
CA GLY A 157 24.03 -3.73 -9.29
C GLY A 157 24.15 -4.12 -10.77
N LYS A 158 25.23 -4.81 -11.13
CA LYS A 158 25.43 -5.34 -12.49
C LYS A 158 24.38 -6.38 -12.86
N LEU A 159 24.07 -7.29 -11.95
CA LEU A 159 23.09 -8.35 -12.15
C LEU A 159 21.70 -7.79 -12.44
N ILE A 160 21.28 -6.76 -11.67
CA ILE A 160 19.99 -6.08 -11.89
C ILE A 160 20.00 -5.37 -13.24
N ALA A 161 21.07 -4.66 -13.58
CA ALA A 161 21.17 -3.95 -14.86
C ALA A 161 21.12 -4.92 -16.07
N GLU A 162 21.80 -6.05 -15.99
CA GLU A 162 21.72 -7.10 -17.01
C GLU A 162 20.31 -7.71 -17.11
N ALA A 163 19.64 -7.92 -15.97
CA ALA A 163 18.28 -8.43 -15.96
C ALA A 163 17.33 -7.43 -16.61
N MET A 164 17.44 -6.14 -16.30
CA MET A 164 16.62 -5.08 -16.91
C MET A 164 16.86 -4.92 -18.41
N GLU A 165 18.10 -5.05 -18.86
CA GLU A 165 18.44 -4.99 -20.29
C GLU A 165 17.81 -6.14 -21.07
N LYS A 166 17.80 -7.35 -20.50
CA LYS A 166 17.27 -8.55 -21.16
C LYS A 166 15.76 -8.53 -21.34
N VAL A 167 15.01 -7.95 -20.39
CA VAL A 167 13.53 -7.96 -20.41
C VAL A 167 12.90 -6.67 -20.95
N SER A 168 13.70 -5.69 -21.39
CA SER A 168 13.26 -4.36 -21.79
C SER A 168 12.68 -3.49 -20.65
N ALA A 169 12.36 -2.22 -20.97
CA ALA A 169 11.92 -1.25 -19.94
C ALA A 169 10.61 -1.65 -19.23
N ASP A 170 9.72 -2.34 -19.93
CA ASP A 170 8.42 -2.79 -19.40
C ASP A 170 8.47 -4.25 -18.89
N GLY A 171 9.65 -4.85 -18.86
CA GLY A 171 9.85 -6.23 -18.47
C GLY A 171 9.71 -6.47 -16.97
N VAL A 172 9.30 -7.67 -16.62
CA VAL A 172 9.10 -8.08 -15.23
C VAL A 172 10.36 -8.75 -14.70
N ILE A 173 10.79 -8.34 -13.52
CA ILE A 173 11.89 -8.98 -12.79
C ILE A 173 11.34 -9.51 -11.47
N THR A 174 11.55 -10.79 -11.23
CA THR A 174 11.20 -11.48 -9.97
C THR A 174 12.44 -11.95 -9.25
N ILE A 175 12.35 -12.16 -7.95
CA ILE A 175 13.44 -12.63 -7.12
C ILE A 175 13.01 -13.95 -6.48
N GLU A 176 13.82 -14.98 -6.67
CA GLU A 176 13.58 -16.31 -6.14
C GLU A 176 14.83 -16.85 -5.43
N GLU A 177 14.62 -17.84 -4.59
CA GLU A 177 15.72 -18.53 -3.93
C GLU A 177 16.40 -19.50 -4.90
N SER A 178 17.74 -19.46 -4.93
CA SER A 178 18.55 -20.43 -5.67
C SER A 178 18.68 -21.72 -4.88
N LYS A 179 18.74 -22.85 -5.59
CA LYS A 179 19.09 -24.14 -4.99
C LYS A 179 20.61 -24.29 -4.77
N THR A 180 21.39 -23.34 -5.27
CA THR A 180 22.86 -23.31 -5.17
C THR A 180 23.31 -22.08 -4.36
N ALA A 181 24.56 -22.03 -3.96
CA ALA A 181 25.12 -20.85 -3.28
C ALA A 181 25.34 -19.64 -4.22
N GLU A 182 25.18 -19.83 -5.53
CA GLU A 182 25.40 -18.77 -6.53
C GLU A 182 24.17 -17.92 -6.75
N THR A 183 24.38 -16.61 -6.92
CA THR A 183 23.36 -15.65 -7.32
C THR A 183 23.52 -15.35 -8.80
N TYR A 184 22.47 -15.54 -9.59
CA TYR A 184 22.48 -15.32 -11.04
C TYR A 184 21.11 -14.88 -11.55
N SER A 185 21.06 -14.39 -12.79
CA SER A 185 19.81 -14.04 -13.47
C SER A 185 19.58 -14.96 -14.66
N GLU A 186 18.33 -15.38 -14.84
CA GLU A 186 17.85 -16.08 -16.02
C GLU A 186 16.61 -15.38 -16.57
N VAL A 187 16.39 -15.49 -17.87
CA VAL A 187 15.14 -15.02 -18.49
C VAL A 187 14.33 -16.25 -18.87
N VAL A 188 13.10 -16.26 -18.42
CA VAL A 188 12.15 -17.33 -18.66
C VAL A 188 10.90 -16.78 -19.37
N GLU A 189 10.16 -17.65 -20.01
CA GLU A 189 8.89 -17.29 -20.59
C GLU A 189 7.90 -16.96 -19.49
N GLY A 190 7.18 -15.84 -19.61
CA GLY A 190 6.27 -15.39 -18.57
C GLY A 190 5.56 -14.12 -18.95
N MET A 191 4.59 -13.74 -18.10
CA MET A 191 3.80 -12.55 -18.35
C MET A 191 3.29 -11.95 -17.03
N MET A 192 3.14 -10.63 -17.00
CA MET A 192 2.47 -9.91 -15.93
C MET A 192 1.18 -9.27 -16.44
N PHE A 193 0.15 -9.26 -15.60
CA PHE A 193 -1.08 -8.49 -15.84
C PHE A 193 -1.60 -7.84 -14.55
N ASP A 194 -2.33 -6.74 -14.73
CA ASP A 194 -2.75 -5.81 -13.68
C ASP A 194 -4.06 -6.29 -13.03
N ARG A 195 -4.01 -7.45 -12.39
CA ARG A 195 -5.07 -8.00 -11.53
C ARG A 195 -4.42 -8.75 -10.39
N GLY A 196 -4.76 -8.38 -9.18
CA GLY A 196 -4.32 -9.07 -7.98
C GLY A 196 -5.33 -10.12 -7.50
N TYR A 197 -5.07 -10.66 -6.32
CA TYR A 197 -5.97 -11.63 -5.69
C TYR A 197 -7.34 -11.00 -5.38
N ILE A 198 -8.39 -11.81 -5.44
CA ILE A 198 -9.77 -11.36 -5.20
C ILE A 198 -9.95 -10.90 -3.75
N THR A 199 -9.25 -11.51 -2.81
CA THR A 199 -9.31 -11.18 -1.38
C THR A 199 -7.93 -11.37 -0.72
N PRO A 200 -7.57 -10.54 0.28
CA PRO A 200 -6.32 -10.65 1.03
C PRO A 200 -6.11 -12.02 1.71
N TYR A 201 -7.19 -12.72 2.05
CA TYR A 201 -7.13 -14.07 2.62
C TYR A 201 -6.55 -15.13 1.67
N MET A 202 -6.30 -14.78 0.41
CA MET A 202 -5.59 -15.61 -0.56
C MET A 202 -4.08 -15.43 -0.55
N ALA A 203 -3.53 -14.50 0.24
CA ALA A 203 -2.11 -14.37 0.43
C ALA A 203 -1.53 -15.63 1.11
N THR A 204 -0.34 -16.04 0.68
CA THR A 204 0.44 -17.11 1.32
C THR A 204 1.48 -16.53 2.26
N ASP A 205 1.97 -15.33 1.97
CA ASP A 205 2.83 -14.52 2.80
C ASP A 205 2.03 -13.29 3.27
N MET A 206 1.67 -13.30 4.55
CA MET A 206 0.89 -12.22 5.15
C MET A 206 1.73 -10.97 5.47
N GLU A 207 3.05 -11.12 5.59
CA GLU A 207 3.94 -9.97 5.84
C GLU A 207 4.11 -9.13 4.56
N LYS A 208 4.27 -9.81 3.42
CA LYS A 208 4.39 -9.17 2.10
C LYS A 208 3.06 -8.97 1.39
N MET A 209 1.97 -9.51 1.93
CA MET A 209 0.65 -9.53 1.29
C MET A 209 0.71 -10.11 -0.14
N GLU A 210 1.45 -11.19 -0.31
CA GLU A 210 1.65 -11.88 -1.58
C GLU A 210 1.15 -13.32 -1.53
N ALA A 211 0.61 -13.80 -2.64
CA ALA A 211 0.34 -15.21 -2.84
C ALA A 211 1.36 -15.79 -3.82
N VAL A 212 2.14 -16.75 -3.38
CA VAL A 212 3.11 -17.47 -4.22
C VAL A 212 2.64 -18.91 -4.35
N VAL A 213 2.45 -19.36 -5.59
CA VAL A 213 1.96 -20.71 -5.90
C VAL A 213 2.97 -21.37 -6.84
N ASP A 214 3.73 -22.34 -6.31
CA ASP A 214 4.66 -23.11 -7.10
C ASP A 214 3.97 -24.28 -7.77
N ASP A 215 4.30 -24.54 -9.00
CA ASP A 215 3.81 -25.63 -9.85
C ASP A 215 2.26 -25.69 -9.89
N PRO A 216 1.56 -24.52 -10.12
CA PRO A 216 0.11 -24.53 -10.17
C PRO A 216 -0.45 -25.14 -11.44
N TYR A 217 -1.66 -25.69 -11.31
CA TYR A 217 -2.59 -25.89 -12.42
C TYR A 217 -3.44 -24.63 -12.57
N ILE A 218 -3.58 -24.11 -13.78
CA ILE A 218 -4.19 -22.81 -14.06
C ILE A 218 -5.51 -23.00 -14.80
N LEU A 219 -6.62 -22.74 -14.14
CA LEU A 219 -7.95 -22.67 -14.78
C LEU A 219 -8.13 -21.28 -15.37
N ILE A 220 -8.43 -21.20 -16.67
CA ILE A 220 -8.62 -19.96 -17.41
C ILE A 220 -10.04 -19.93 -17.97
N THR A 221 -10.84 -18.94 -17.58
CA THR A 221 -12.22 -18.80 -18.05
C THR A 221 -12.63 -17.34 -18.19
N ASP A 222 -13.47 -17.06 -19.17
CA ASP A 222 -14.13 -15.77 -19.37
C ASP A 222 -15.44 -15.63 -18.59
N LYS A 223 -15.80 -16.65 -17.81
CA LYS A 223 -17.03 -16.72 -17.02
C LYS A 223 -16.82 -16.26 -15.58
N LYS A 224 -17.92 -15.84 -14.96
CA LYS A 224 -18.00 -15.69 -13.51
C LYS A 224 -18.22 -17.04 -12.83
N ILE A 225 -17.57 -17.24 -11.72
CA ILE A 225 -17.74 -18.42 -10.87
C ILE A 225 -18.46 -17.97 -9.59
N SER A 226 -19.80 -18.14 -9.57
CA SER A 226 -20.64 -17.75 -8.42
C SER A 226 -21.13 -18.96 -7.62
N VAL A 227 -21.25 -20.11 -8.26
CA VAL A 227 -21.76 -21.36 -7.68
C VAL A 227 -20.68 -22.42 -7.71
N ILE A 228 -20.42 -23.04 -6.56
CA ILE A 228 -19.34 -24.02 -6.44
C ILE A 228 -19.55 -25.28 -7.26
N SER A 229 -20.83 -25.67 -7.51
CA SER A 229 -21.17 -26.86 -8.31
C SER A 229 -20.64 -26.82 -9.75
N ASP A 230 -20.35 -25.62 -10.27
CA ASP A 230 -19.86 -25.47 -11.65
C ASP A 230 -18.41 -25.91 -11.80
N ILE A 231 -17.62 -25.85 -10.73
CA ILE A 231 -16.21 -26.27 -10.72
C ILE A 231 -15.95 -27.47 -9.79
N LEU A 232 -17.00 -28.02 -9.16
CA LEU A 232 -16.86 -29.10 -8.19
C LEU A 232 -16.15 -30.35 -8.73
N PRO A 233 -16.47 -30.84 -9.97
CA PRO A 233 -15.77 -31.99 -10.51
C PRO A 233 -14.27 -31.78 -10.68
N LEU A 234 -13.87 -30.56 -11.04
CA LEU A 234 -12.46 -30.19 -11.16
C LEU A 234 -11.80 -30.10 -9.77
N LEU A 235 -12.47 -29.49 -8.79
CA LEU A 235 -11.95 -29.39 -7.41
C LEU A 235 -11.73 -30.77 -6.78
N GLU A 236 -12.62 -31.74 -7.01
CA GLU A 236 -12.47 -33.11 -6.52
C GLU A 236 -11.23 -33.79 -7.13
N GLN A 237 -10.99 -33.61 -8.42
CA GLN A 237 -9.79 -34.12 -9.09
C GLN A 237 -8.51 -33.48 -8.55
N MET A 238 -8.54 -32.15 -8.31
CA MET A 238 -7.41 -31.41 -7.74
C MET A 238 -7.13 -31.87 -6.30
N LEU A 239 -8.16 -32.09 -5.50
CA LEU A 239 -8.05 -32.57 -4.13
C LEU A 239 -7.45 -33.97 -4.05
N GLN A 240 -7.94 -34.91 -4.89
CA GLN A 240 -7.41 -36.27 -4.96
C GLN A 240 -5.94 -36.32 -5.36
N SER A 241 -5.54 -35.42 -6.25
CA SER A 241 -4.14 -35.33 -6.73
C SER A 241 -3.22 -34.51 -5.82
N GLY A 242 -3.76 -33.79 -4.80
CA GLY A 242 -3.00 -32.93 -3.90
C GLY A 242 -2.33 -31.72 -4.59
N LYS A 243 -2.86 -31.31 -5.75
CA LYS A 243 -2.28 -30.28 -6.60
C LYS A 243 -2.79 -28.90 -6.26
N LYS A 244 -1.98 -27.88 -6.56
CA LYS A 244 -2.32 -26.46 -6.33
C LYS A 244 -3.10 -25.93 -7.55
N LEU A 245 -4.18 -25.18 -7.29
CA LEU A 245 -5.03 -24.61 -8.32
C LEU A 245 -4.91 -23.08 -8.33
N PHE A 246 -4.70 -22.53 -9.50
CA PHE A 246 -4.76 -21.09 -9.74
C PHE A 246 -5.94 -20.81 -10.69
N ILE A 247 -6.83 -19.91 -10.31
CA ILE A 247 -8.05 -19.61 -11.09
C ILE A 247 -7.98 -18.20 -11.63
N ILE A 248 -8.08 -18.07 -12.95
CA ILE A 248 -8.26 -16.80 -13.66
C ILE A 248 -9.67 -16.82 -14.24
N ALA A 249 -10.57 -16.02 -13.68
CA ALA A 249 -11.97 -15.96 -14.08
C ALA A 249 -12.42 -14.51 -14.24
N GLU A 250 -13.53 -14.25 -14.95
CA GLU A 250 -14.09 -12.89 -14.98
C GLU A 250 -14.28 -12.34 -13.58
N ASP A 251 -14.88 -13.14 -12.70
CA ASP A 251 -14.95 -12.90 -11.25
C ASP A 251 -15.18 -14.24 -10.53
N VAL A 252 -14.81 -14.28 -9.24
CA VAL A 252 -15.19 -15.38 -8.34
C VAL A 252 -15.88 -14.76 -7.14
N GLU A 253 -17.16 -15.06 -6.95
CA GLU A 253 -18.01 -14.38 -5.98
C GLU A 253 -18.98 -15.33 -5.27
N GLY A 254 -19.72 -14.83 -4.30
CA GLY A 254 -20.82 -15.53 -3.66
C GLY A 254 -20.42 -16.82 -2.94
N GLU A 255 -21.20 -17.86 -3.16
CA GLU A 255 -21.01 -19.18 -2.54
C GLU A 255 -19.67 -19.82 -2.95
N ALA A 256 -19.28 -19.69 -4.21
CA ALA A 256 -18.05 -20.27 -4.72
C ALA A 256 -16.82 -19.68 -4.00
N LEU A 257 -16.72 -18.34 -3.88
CA LEU A 257 -15.63 -17.68 -3.18
C LEU A 257 -15.56 -18.11 -1.71
N SER A 258 -16.70 -18.10 -1.02
CA SER A 258 -16.77 -18.47 0.40
C SER A 258 -16.32 -19.90 0.63
N THR A 259 -16.74 -20.82 -0.23
CA THR A 259 -16.38 -22.25 -0.14
C THR A 259 -14.89 -22.46 -0.40
N LEU A 260 -14.34 -21.82 -1.44
CA LEU A 260 -12.90 -21.88 -1.76
C LEU A 260 -12.06 -21.35 -0.60
N LEU A 261 -12.43 -20.20 -0.03
CA LEU A 261 -11.73 -19.60 1.11
C LEU A 261 -11.75 -20.49 2.36
N VAL A 262 -12.91 -21.03 2.73
CA VAL A 262 -13.03 -21.90 3.90
C VAL A 262 -12.15 -23.14 3.75
N ASN A 263 -12.15 -23.77 2.58
CA ASN A 263 -11.32 -24.96 2.34
C ASN A 263 -9.82 -24.62 2.27
N ARG A 264 -9.47 -23.46 1.73
CA ARG A 264 -8.10 -22.95 1.75
C ARG A 264 -7.62 -22.71 3.19
N LEU A 265 -8.38 -21.96 3.99
CA LEU A 265 -8.04 -21.66 5.40
C LEU A 265 -7.92 -22.92 6.27
N LYS A 266 -8.68 -23.96 5.95
CA LYS A 266 -8.57 -25.27 6.59
C LYS A 266 -7.39 -26.10 6.07
N GLY A 267 -6.64 -25.62 5.08
CA GLY A 267 -5.55 -26.35 4.48
C GLY A 267 -5.95 -27.56 3.61
N VAL A 268 -7.25 -27.70 3.32
CA VAL A 268 -7.78 -28.82 2.51
C VAL A 268 -7.50 -28.59 1.03
N LEU A 269 -7.63 -27.35 0.56
CA LEU A 269 -7.45 -26.99 -0.84
C LEU A 269 -6.44 -25.85 -0.97
N ASN A 270 -5.42 -26.04 -1.81
CA ASN A 270 -4.50 -24.96 -2.20
C ASN A 270 -5.04 -24.27 -3.44
N VAL A 271 -5.72 -23.13 -3.26
CA VAL A 271 -6.31 -22.36 -4.35
C VAL A 271 -6.03 -20.87 -4.20
N VAL A 272 -5.74 -20.19 -5.31
CA VAL A 272 -5.68 -18.74 -5.42
C VAL A 272 -6.50 -18.32 -6.62
N CYS A 273 -7.30 -17.27 -6.46
CA CYS A 273 -8.17 -16.76 -7.50
C CYS A 273 -7.86 -15.30 -7.81
N VAL A 274 -7.84 -14.96 -9.10
CA VAL A 274 -7.66 -13.60 -9.59
C VAL A 274 -8.72 -13.30 -10.65
N LYS A 275 -8.98 -12.01 -10.86
CA LYS A 275 -9.85 -11.57 -11.95
C LYS A 275 -9.10 -11.60 -13.26
N ALA A 276 -9.80 -11.97 -14.33
CA ALA A 276 -9.27 -11.93 -15.67
C ALA A 276 -8.88 -10.50 -16.08
N PRO A 277 -7.74 -10.32 -16.78
CA PRO A 277 -7.31 -9.01 -17.24
C PRO A 277 -8.17 -8.51 -18.40
N GLY A 278 -8.30 -7.19 -18.52
CA GLY A 278 -9.05 -6.55 -19.60
C GLY A 278 -10.57 -6.66 -19.48
N PHE A 279 -11.27 -6.16 -20.52
CA PHE A 279 -12.74 -6.17 -20.62
C PHE A 279 -13.15 -6.51 -22.07
N GLY A 280 -14.34 -7.11 -22.23
CA GLY A 280 -14.89 -7.44 -23.55
C GLY A 280 -13.96 -8.30 -24.39
N ASP A 281 -13.81 -8.00 -25.69
CA ASP A 281 -12.98 -8.78 -26.60
C ASP A 281 -11.49 -8.78 -26.22
N ARG A 282 -11.00 -7.71 -25.60
CA ARG A 282 -9.63 -7.68 -25.08
C ARG A 282 -9.40 -8.72 -24.00
N ARG A 283 -10.38 -8.96 -23.12
CA ARG A 283 -10.28 -10.02 -22.11
C ARG A 283 -10.07 -11.37 -22.77
N LYS A 284 -10.87 -11.66 -23.79
CA LYS A 284 -10.76 -12.94 -24.54
C LYS A 284 -9.38 -13.12 -25.15
N GLU A 285 -8.86 -12.07 -25.78
CA GLU A 285 -7.53 -12.08 -26.38
C GLU A 285 -6.41 -12.27 -25.34
N MET A 286 -6.51 -11.59 -24.19
CA MET A 286 -5.52 -11.75 -23.12
C MET A 286 -5.62 -13.12 -22.44
N LEU A 287 -6.82 -13.67 -22.26
CA LEU A 287 -7.00 -15.04 -21.76
C LEU A 287 -6.41 -16.07 -22.74
N GLN A 288 -6.56 -15.85 -24.03
CA GLN A 288 -5.95 -16.70 -25.06
C GLN A 288 -4.42 -16.61 -25.03
N ASP A 289 -3.86 -15.41 -24.83
CA ASP A 289 -2.42 -15.22 -24.68
C ASP A 289 -1.88 -15.99 -23.46
N ILE A 290 -2.60 -15.92 -22.32
CA ILE A 290 -2.26 -16.67 -21.11
C ILE A 290 -2.38 -18.17 -21.32
N ALA A 291 -3.41 -18.62 -22.02
CA ALA A 291 -3.60 -20.05 -22.34
C ALA A 291 -2.45 -20.60 -23.18
N ILE A 292 -2.04 -19.88 -24.23
CA ILE A 292 -0.90 -20.26 -25.07
C ILE A 292 0.40 -20.29 -24.26
N LEU A 293 0.63 -19.28 -23.41
CA LEU A 293 1.80 -19.18 -22.55
C LEU A 293 1.90 -20.36 -21.57
N THR A 294 0.78 -20.81 -21.05
CA THR A 294 0.73 -21.84 -20.00
C THR A 294 0.41 -23.24 -20.52
N GLY A 295 0.14 -23.37 -21.83
CA GLY A 295 -0.23 -24.64 -22.45
C GLY A 295 -1.63 -25.13 -22.07
N GLY A 296 -2.51 -24.24 -21.59
CA GLY A 296 -3.88 -24.55 -21.24
C GLY A 296 -4.89 -24.16 -22.31
N GLN A 297 -6.16 -24.27 -21.97
CA GLN A 297 -7.29 -23.86 -22.80
C GLN A 297 -8.17 -22.86 -22.06
N VAL A 298 -8.74 -21.90 -22.81
CA VAL A 298 -9.75 -20.99 -22.26
C VAL A 298 -11.09 -21.75 -22.21
N ILE A 299 -11.65 -21.87 -21.02
CA ILE A 299 -12.98 -22.46 -20.84
C ILE A 299 -14.02 -21.37 -21.10
N SER A 300 -14.64 -21.42 -22.27
CA SER A 300 -15.62 -20.43 -22.74
C SER A 300 -16.77 -21.13 -23.51
N GLU A 301 -17.98 -20.63 -23.30
CA GLU A 301 -19.16 -21.12 -24.03
C GLU A 301 -19.06 -20.88 -25.53
N GLU A 302 -18.39 -19.82 -25.95
CA GLU A 302 -18.16 -19.54 -27.39
C GLU A 302 -17.31 -20.64 -28.05
N LEU A 303 -16.46 -21.31 -27.26
CA LEU A 303 -15.67 -22.45 -27.69
C LEU A 303 -16.39 -23.79 -27.42
N GLY A 304 -17.64 -23.76 -26.97
CA GLY A 304 -18.42 -24.95 -26.64
C GLY A 304 -17.99 -25.67 -25.34
N LEU A 305 -17.20 -24.98 -24.48
CA LEU A 305 -16.70 -25.55 -23.23
C LEU A 305 -17.44 -24.96 -22.03
N THR A 306 -17.87 -25.82 -21.12
CA THR A 306 -18.46 -25.38 -19.84
C THR A 306 -17.50 -25.65 -18.67
N LEU A 307 -17.65 -24.90 -17.58
CA LEU A 307 -16.84 -25.10 -16.37
C LEU A 307 -17.01 -26.52 -15.78
N LYS A 308 -18.18 -27.12 -15.98
CA LYS A 308 -18.48 -28.49 -15.49
C LYS A 308 -17.72 -29.57 -16.24
N ASP A 309 -17.39 -29.30 -17.50
CA ASP A 309 -16.65 -30.22 -18.38
C ASP A 309 -15.12 -30.03 -18.26
N ALA A 310 -14.67 -29.06 -17.43
CA ALA A 310 -13.26 -28.79 -17.26
C ALA A 310 -12.53 -29.97 -16.62
N THR A 311 -11.48 -30.43 -17.28
CA THR A 311 -10.59 -31.51 -16.80
C THR A 311 -9.18 -30.99 -16.56
N ILE A 312 -8.38 -31.75 -15.82
CA ILE A 312 -6.98 -31.37 -15.50
C ILE A 312 -6.16 -31.13 -16.79
N ASP A 313 -6.41 -31.86 -17.85
CA ASP A 313 -5.66 -31.75 -19.12
C ASP A 313 -5.94 -30.43 -19.87
N MET A 314 -7.04 -29.76 -19.55
CA MET A 314 -7.37 -28.44 -20.11
C MET A 314 -6.70 -27.29 -19.36
N LEU A 315 -6.13 -27.56 -18.18
CA LEU A 315 -5.53 -26.55 -17.33
C LEU A 315 -4.13 -26.19 -17.83
N GLY A 316 -3.83 -24.88 -17.79
CA GLY A 316 -2.48 -24.41 -18.00
C GLY A 316 -1.54 -24.78 -16.87
N ARG A 317 -0.23 -24.68 -17.08
CA ARG A 317 0.82 -24.95 -16.14
C ARG A 317 1.86 -23.83 -16.16
N ALA A 318 2.45 -23.55 -15.02
CA ALA A 318 3.61 -22.69 -14.91
C ALA A 318 4.52 -23.19 -13.76
N ARG A 319 5.79 -22.79 -13.75
CA ARG A 319 6.68 -23.11 -12.65
C ARG A 319 6.24 -22.39 -11.38
N GLN A 320 5.84 -21.12 -11.49
CA GLN A 320 5.38 -20.32 -10.34
C GLN A 320 4.37 -19.26 -10.80
N VAL A 321 3.41 -18.95 -9.96
CA VAL A 321 2.56 -17.77 -10.09
C VAL A 321 2.69 -16.94 -8.82
N LYS A 322 3.03 -15.66 -8.96
CA LYS A 322 3.14 -14.69 -7.89
C LYS A 322 2.02 -13.65 -8.04
N VAL A 323 1.24 -13.45 -6.99
CA VAL A 323 0.10 -12.52 -6.98
C VAL A 323 0.26 -11.53 -5.84
N THR A 324 0.18 -10.26 -6.17
CA THR A 324 0.09 -9.16 -5.22
C THR A 324 -1.35 -8.63 -5.13
N LYS A 325 -1.58 -7.56 -4.41
CA LYS A 325 -2.88 -6.89 -4.36
C LYS A 325 -3.34 -6.37 -5.74
N GLU A 326 -2.41 -6.00 -6.60
CA GLU A 326 -2.69 -5.30 -7.87
C GLU A 326 -2.28 -6.09 -9.10
N ASN A 327 -1.29 -6.97 -8.99
CA ASN A 327 -0.67 -7.63 -10.13
C ASN A 327 -0.58 -9.15 -9.95
N THR A 328 -0.62 -9.85 -11.08
CA THR A 328 -0.32 -11.28 -11.20
C THR A 328 0.84 -11.48 -12.17
N ILE A 329 1.84 -12.25 -11.77
CA ILE A 329 3.00 -12.61 -12.56
C ILE A 329 3.01 -14.12 -12.74
N ILE A 330 2.96 -14.57 -13.99
CA ILE A 330 3.16 -15.96 -14.37
C ILE A 330 4.63 -16.11 -14.77
N VAL A 331 5.34 -16.99 -14.10
CA VAL A 331 6.77 -17.22 -14.30
C VAL A 331 6.97 -18.62 -14.89
N ASP A 332 7.67 -18.69 -15.99
CA ASP A 332 8.02 -19.93 -16.67
C ASP A 332 6.77 -20.76 -17.01
N GLY A 333 5.96 -20.19 -17.90
CA GLY A 333 4.78 -20.87 -18.45
C GLY A 333 5.19 -22.10 -19.26
N MET A 334 4.47 -23.20 -19.09
CA MET A 334 4.78 -24.50 -19.72
C MET A 334 4.07 -24.68 -21.06
N GLY A 335 3.80 -23.57 -21.78
CA GLY A 335 3.25 -23.62 -23.14
C GLY A 335 4.27 -24.08 -24.19
N ASP A 336 3.78 -24.39 -25.38
CA ASP A 336 4.66 -24.75 -26.52
C ASP A 336 5.40 -23.48 -27.00
N PRO A 337 6.76 -23.43 -26.94
CA PRO A 337 7.55 -22.29 -27.39
C PRO A 337 7.26 -21.89 -28.87
N GLN A 338 6.87 -22.84 -29.73
CA GLN A 338 6.53 -22.50 -31.11
C GLN A 338 5.18 -21.78 -31.19
N ALA A 339 4.18 -22.25 -30.45
CA ALA A 339 2.87 -21.58 -30.36
C ALA A 339 2.99 -20.15 -29.79
N ILE A 340 3.87 -19.93 -28.82
CA ILE A 340 4.15 -18.59 -28.26
C ILE A 340 4.76 -17.68 -29.34
N LYS A 341 5.77 -18.17 -30.10
CA LYS A 341 6.40 -17.40 -31.19
C LYS A 341 5.39 -17.07 -32.30
N ASP A 342 4.55 -18.01 -32.65
CA ASP A 342 3.51 -17.81 -33.68
C ASP A 342 2.49 -16.77 -33.21
N ARG A 343 2.11 -16.79 -31.92
CA ARG A 343 1.23 -15.78 -31.35
C ARG A 343 1.86 -14.38 -31.33
N VAL A 344 3.12 -14.27 -30.96
CA VAL A 344 3.90 -13.01 -31.04
C VAL A 344 3.94 -12.48 -32.48
N ALA A 345 4.18 -13.37 -33.48
CA ALA A 345 4.18 -13.00 -34.89
C ALA A 345 2.80 -12.50 -35.34
N GLN A 346 1.72 -13.17 -34.91
CA GLN A 346 0.33 -12.75 -35.17
C GLN A 346 0.03 -11.36 -34.63
N ILE A 347 0.40 -11.06 -33.38
CA ILE A 347 0.19 -9.74 -32.77
C ILE A 347 1.00 -8.67 -33.54
N ARG A 348 2.25 -8.95 -33.93
CA ARG A 348 3.05 -8.04 -34.75
C ARG A 348 2.39 -7.75 -36.11
N ALA A 349 1.84 -8.75 -36.75
CA ALA A 349 1.11 -8.58 -38.02
C ALA A 349 -0.14 -7.69 -37.81
N GLN A 350 -0.89 -7.88 -36.75
CA GLN A 350 -2.05 -7.04 -36.39
C GLN A 350 -1.65 -5.57 -36.17
N ILE A 351 -0.53 -5.30 -35.49
CA ILE A 351 0.00 -3.94 -35.32
C ILE A 351 0.25 -3.27 -36.68
N GLY A 352 0.76 -4.04 -37.68
CA GLY A 352 1.08 -3.52 -38.99
C GLY A 352 -0.13 -3.14 -39.86
N VAL A 353 -1.31 -3.74 -39.60
CA VAL A 353 -2.53 -3.47 -40.36
C VAL A 353 -3.55 -2.60 -39.64
N THR A 354 -3.39 -2.40 -38.35
CA THR A 354 -4.30 -1.59 -37.50
C THR A 354 -4.13 -0.10 -37.80
N THR A 355 -5.24 0.56 -38.13
CA THR A 355 -5.27 2.01 -38.44
C THR A 355 -5.60 2.89 -37.22
N SER A 356 -6.14 2.31 -36.16
CA SER A 356 -6.45 2.99 -34.88
C SER A 356 -5.19 3.07 -34.03
N GLU A 357 -4.73 4.29 -33.74
CA GLU A 357 -3.56 4.50 -32.85
C GLU A 357 -3.78 3.92 -31.47
N TYR A 358 -5.00 4.00 -30.94
CA TYR A 358 -5.36 3.41 -29.64
C TYR A 358 -5.26 1.88 -29.64
N ASP A 359 -5.78 1.22 -30.69
CA ASP A 359 -5.70 -0.24 -30.81
C ASP A 359 -4.25 -0.69 -31.05
N LYS A 360 -3.49 0.09 -31.80
CA LYS A 360 -2.07 -0.13 -32.02
C LYS A 360 -1.27 -0.05 -30.72
N GLU A 361 -1.51 0.96 -29.88
CA GLU A 361 -0.91 1.06 -28.55
C GLU A 361 -1.23 -0.18 -27.69
N LYS A 362 -2.48 -0.63 -27.68
CA LYS A 362 -2.89 -1.79 -26.90
C LYS A 362 -2.36 -3.13 -27.44
N LEU A 363 -2.18 -3.26 -28.73
CA LEU A 363 -1.49 -4.40 -29.35
C LEU A 363 0.00 -4.38 -29.02
N GLN A 364 0.64 -3.20 -28.99
CA GLN A 364 2.03 -3.05 -28.57
C GLN A 364 2.23 -3.46 -27.09
N GLU A 365 1.32 -3.03 -26.20
CA GLU A 365 1.31 -3.44 -24.81
C GLU A 365 1.22 -4.97 -24.65
N ARG A 366 0.30 -5.63 -25.39
CA ARG A 366 0.19 -7.08 -25.39
C ARG A 366 1.45 -7.76 -25.94
N LEU A 367 2.01 -7.21 -27.01
CA LEU A 367 3.26 -7.73 -27.59
C LEU A 367 4.41 -7.67 -26.58
N ALA A 368 4.55 -6.54 -25.87
CA ALA A 368 5.57 -6.36 -24.84
C ALA A 368 5.40 -7.40 -23.71
N LYS A 369 4.17 -7.62 -23.25
CA LYS A 369 3.86 -8.62 -22.20
C LYS A 369 4.16 -10.07 -22.64
N MET A 370 3.93 -10.40 -23.92
CA MET A 370 4.18 -11.77 -24.45
C MET A 370 5.65 -12.01 -24.84
N ALA A 371 6.29 -10.99 -25.43
CA ALA A 371 7.65 -11.14 -26.00
C ALA A 371 8.76 -10.79 -24.99
N GLY A 372 8.46 -10.06 -23.93
CA GLY A 372 9.45 -9.55 -22.96
C GLY A 372 9.96 -10.63 -22.00
N GLY A 373 9.20 -11.69 -21.76
CA GLY A 373 9.54 -12.70 -20.76
C GLY A 373 9.55 -12.15 -19.32
N VAL A 374 10.05 -12.95 -18.40
CA VAL A 374 10.28 -12.59 -17.01
C VAL A 374 11.75 -12.87 -16.67
N ALA A 375 12.47 -11.86 -16.21
CA ALA A 375 13.79 -12.08 -15.64
C ALA A 375 13.63 -12.58 -14.20
N VAL A 376 14.30 -13.66 -13.88
CA VAL A 376 14.31 -14.25 -12.54
C VAL A 376 15.71 -14.10 -11.95
N ILE A 377 15.84 -13.34 -10.89
CA ILE A 377 17.08 -13.26 -10.11
C ILE A 377 17.03 -14.36 -9.06
N LYS A 378 17.88 -15.37 -9.25
CA LYS A 378 18.06 -16.48 -8.31
C LYS A 378 19.09 -16.10 -7.27
N VAL A 379 18.66 -16.00 -6.02
CA VAL A 379 19.51 -15.59 -4.90
C VAL A 379 20.07 -16.81 -4.20
N GLY A 380 21.40 -16.94 -4.20
CA GLY A 380 22.12 -18.03 -3.53
C GLY A 380 22.93 -17.53 -2.34
N ALA A 381 22.97 -18.32 -1.29
CA ALA A 381 23.77 -18.07 -0.09
C ALA A 381 24.13 -19.39 0.61
N ALA A 382 25.10 -19.33 1.52
CA ALA A 382 25.55 -20.51 2.28
C ALA A 382 24.59 -20.87 3.43
N THR A 383 23.85 -19.87 3.95
CA THR A 383 22.92 -20.03 5.08
C THR A 383 21.57 -19.39 4.78
N GLU A 384 20.53 -19.86 5.45
CA GLU A 384 19.16 -19.30 5.31
C GLU A 384 19.08 -17.83 5.74
N THR A 385 19.81 -17.46 6.80
CA THR A 385 19.86 -16.07 7.29
C THR A 385 20.49 -15.14 6.27
N GLU A 386 21.62 -15.54 5.68
CA GLU A 386 22.30 -14.80 4.62
C GLU A 386 21.43 -14.70 3.35
N MET A 387 20.73 -15.79 3.01
CA MET A 387 19.81 -15.84 1.88
C MET A 387 18.70 -14.78 2.02
N LYS A 388 18.05 -14.73 3.19
CA LYS A 388 16.98 -13.78 3.48
C LYS A 388 17.48 -12.33 3.42
N GLU A 389 18.64 -12.07 4.03
CA GLU A 389 19.24 -10.72 4.01
C GLU A 389 19.56 -10.29 2.57
N LYS A 390 20.23 -11.15 1.82
CA LYS A 390 20.62 -10.88 0.43
C LYS A 390 19.41 -10.68 -0.48
N LYS A 391 18.33 -11.45 -0.25
CA LYS A 391 17.07 -11.32 -0.99
C LYS A 391 16.42 -9.97 -0.76
N LEU A 392 16.30 -9.52 0.49
CA LEU A 392 15.76 -8.20 0.83
C LEU A 392 16.59 -7.08 0.20
N ARG A 393 17.91 -7.16 0.28
CA ARG A 393 18.84 -6.18 -0.31
C ARG A 393 18.72 -6.09 -1.84
N ILE A 394 18.55 -7.23 -2.53
CA ILE A 394 18.31 -7.26 -3.97
C ILE A 394 16.93 -6.68 -4.31
N GLU A 395 15.92 -6.92 -3.48
CA GLU A 395 14.57 -6.41 -3.65
C GLU A 395 14.54 -4.88 -3.57
N ASP A 396 15.21 -4.30 -2.57
CA ASP A 396 15.36 -2.85 -2.41
C ASP A 396 16.11 -2.24 -3.61
N ALA A 397 17.22 -2.85 -4.01
CA ALA A 397 18.00 -2.38 -5.16
C ALA A 397 17.23 -2.45 -6.47
N LEU A 398 16.42 -3.48 -6.68
CA LEU A 398 15.54 -3.57 -7.86
C LEU A 398 14.45 -2.48 -7.85
N ASN A 399 13.83 -2.22 -6.71
CA ASN A 399 12.83 -1.17 -6.56
C ASN A 399 13.43 0.21 -6.76
N ALA A 400 14.60 0.48 -6.16
CA ALA A 400 15.37 1.71 -6.37
C ALA A 400 15.70 1.92 -7.85
N THR A 401 16.09 0.86 -8.55
CA THR A 401 16.44 0.93 -9.97
C THR A 401 15.22 1.22 -10.84
N LYS A 402 14.07 0.59 -10.55
CA LYS A 402 12.80 0.91 -11.22
C LYS A 402 12.40 2.36 -10.98
N ALA A 403 12.47 2.84 -9.74
CA ALA A 403 12.18 4.23 -9.39
C ALA A 403 13.09 5.23 -10.11
N ALA A 404 14.38 4.88 -10.33
CA ALA A 404 15.31 5.69 -11.10
C ALA A 404 14.97 5.75 -12.58
N VAL A 405 14.52 4.64 -13.17
CA VAL A 405 14.06 4.63 -14.58
C VAL A 405 12.82 5.48 -14.76
N GLU A 406 11.91 5.47 -13.78
CA GLU A 406 10.66 6.25 -13.83
C GLU A 406 10.88 7.77 -13.72
N GLU A 407 11.64 8.23 -12.74
CA GLU A 407 11.75 9.67 -12.42
C GLU A 407 13.18 10.24 -12.51
N GLY A 408 14.14 9.41 -12.91
CA GLY A 408 15.54 9.81 -13.00
C GLY A 408 16.32 9.69 -11.69
N ILE A 409 17.54 10.18 -11.72
CA ILE A 409 18.53 10.13 -10.64
C ILE A 409 18.93 11.52 -10.17
N VAL A 410 19.29 11.63 -8.91
CA VAL A 410 19.81 12.85 -8.26
C VAL A 410 21.10 12.52 -7.51
N ALA A 411 21.82 13.56 -7.05
CA ALA A 411 23.01 13.39 -6.22
C ALA A 411 22.65 12.66 -4.91
N GLY A 412 23.28 11.51 -4.68
CA GLY A 412 23.02 10.64 -3.54
C GLY A 412 23.68 11.09 -2.24
N GLY A 413 23.65 10.19 -1.24
CA GLY A 413 24.31 10.44 0.03
C GLY A 413 23.70 11.59 0.85
N GLY A 414 22.43 11.90 0.67
CA GLY A 414 21.76 13.03 1.30
C GLY A 414 22.11 14.41 0.71
N THR A 415 22.94 14.45 -0.32
CA THR A 415 23.43 15.69 -0.96
C THR A 415 22.28 16.47 -1.59
N ILE A 416 21.35 15.81 -2.27
CA ILE A 416 20.20 16.46 -2.89
C ILE A 416 19.37 17.27 -1.89
N TYR A 417 19.18 16.77 -0.68
CA TYR A 417 18.43 17.50 0.35
C TYR A 417 19.14 18.80 0.76
N VAL A 418 20.48 18.80 0.79
CA VAL A 418 21.26 20.04 1.05
C VAL A 418 21.14 20.99 -0.13
N ASN A 419 21.19 20.48 -1.36
CA ASN A 419 21.11 21.29 -2.58
C ASN A 419 19.77 22.00 -2.75
N VAL A 420 18.67 21.46 -2.21
CA VAL A 420 17.33 22.08 -2.30
C VAL A 420 17.03 23.05 -1.14
N ILE A 421 17.86 23.11 -0.09
CA ILE A 421 17.68 24.05 1.02
C ILE A 421 17.55 25.52 0.54
N PRO A 422 18.34 26.01 -0.44
CA PRO A 422 18.17 27.37 -0.95
C PRO A 422 16.78 27.66 -1.52
N ALA A 423 16.16 26.70 -2.24
CA ALA A 423 14.81 26.85 -2.77
C ALA A 423 13.76 26.95 -1.64
N VAL A 424 13.93 26.16 -0.59
CA VAL A 424 13.07 26.22 0.60
C VAL A 424 13.27 27.52 1.37
N THR A 425 14.51 27.93 1.62
CA THR A 425 14.82 29.15 2.37
C THR A 425 14.42 30.44 1.64
N ALA A 426 14.32 30.42 0.31
CA ALA A 426 13.78 31.54 -0.46
C ALA A 426 12.34 31.90 -0.04
N LEU A 427 11.54 30.93 0.40
CA LEU A 427 10.18 31.15 0.89
C LEU A 427 10.14 31.95 2.20
N LEU A 428 11.25 32.03 2.96
CA LEU A 428 11.32 32.84 4.19
C LEU A 428 11.10 34.33 3.90
N ASN A 429 11.33 34.79 2.69
CA ASN A 429 11.10 36.18 2.29
C ASN A 429 9.61 36.49 2.02
N SER A 430 8.78 35.46 1.79
CA SER A 430 7.36 35.57 1.46
C SER A 430 6.44 35.00 2.57
N THR A 431 7.00 34.53 3.67
CA THR A 431 6.25 33.94 4.80
C THR A 431 6.56 34.69 6.09
N GLU A 432 5.57 34.78 6.99
CA GLU A 432 5.67 35.51 8.26
C GLU A 432 5.18 34.65 9.44
N GLY A 433 5.55 35.04 10.67
CA GLY A 433 5.10 34.39 11.89
C GLY A 433 5.34 32.88 11.93
N ASP A 434 4.35 32.14 12.38
CA ASP A 434 4.45 30.69 12.53
C ASP A 434 4.51 29.92 11.19
N GLU A 435 4.07 30.52 10.11
CA GLU A 435 4.26 29.95 8.77
C GLU A 435 5.73 29.93 8.37
N ARG A 436 6.45 31.02 8.66
CA ARG A 436 7.89 31.10 8.47
C ARG A 436 8.64 30.08 9.35
N VAL A 437 8.16 29.85 10.57
CA VAL A 437 8.70 28.80 11.44
C VAL A 437 8.56 27.43 10.78
N GLY A 438 7.42 27.13 10.17
CA GLY A 438 7.19 25.89 9.44
C GLY A 438 8.16 25.69 8.26
N VAL A 439 8.43 26.73 7.50
CA VAL A 439 9.43 26.70 6.42
C VAL A 439 10.84 26.43 6.97
N SER A 440 11.24 27.17 8.02
CA SER A 440 12.55 27.01 8.65
C SER A 440 12.77 25.61 9.22
N LEU A 441 11.71 25.00 9.79
CA LEU A 441 11.71 23.65 10.33
C LEU A 441 12.05 22.61 9.23
N VAL A 442 11.40 22.70 8.07
CA VAL A 442 11.67 21.79 6.96
C VAL A 442 13.09 21.98 6.43
N ALA A 443 13.53 23.24 6.23
CA ALA A 443 14.89 23.53 5.81
C ALA A 443 15.95 22.90 6.72
N LYS A 444 15.69 22.90 8.04
CA LYS A 444 16.58 22.27 9.04
C LYS A 444 16.49 20.74 9.01
N ALA A 445 15.30 20.17 8.81
CA ALA A 445 15.12 18.72 8.72
C ALA A 445 15.86 18.15 7.50
N LEU A 446 15.95 18.87 6.39
CA LEU A 446 16.69 18.47 5.18
C LEU A 446 18.19 18.27 5.41
N GLU A 447 18.77 18.78 6.51
CA GLU A 447 20.15 18.53 6.89
C GLU A 447 20.36 17.12 7.50
N ALA A 448 19.30 16.48 7.99
CA ALA A 448 19.41 15.25 8.78
C ALA A 448 20.04 14.07 8.02
N PRO A 449 19.71 13.79 6.75
CA PRO A 449 20.28 12.63 6.05
C PRO A 449 21.79 12.67 5.91
N ILE A 450 22.36 13.76 5.43
CA ILE A 450 23.82 13.89 5.27
C ILE A 450 24.55 13.86 6.62
N ARG A 451 23.95 14.50 7.65
CA ARG A 451 24.51 14.47 9.02
C ARG A 451 24.55 13.05 9.58
N GLN A 452 23.47 12.27 9.36
CA GLN A 452 23.39 10.90 9.86
C GLN A 452 24.36 9.97 9.13
N ILE A 453 24.49 10.10 7.83
CA ILE A 453 25.44 9.32 7.02
C ILE A 453 26.89 9.58 7.51
N ALA A 454 27.24 10.84 7.74
CA ALA A 454 28.54 11.21 8.29
C ALA A 454 28.74 10.65 9.71
N ALA A 455 27.74 10.76 10.57
CA ALA A 455 27.79 10.23 11.94
C ALA A 455 27.96 8.70 11.97
N ASN A 456 27.28 7.96 11.09
CA ASN A 456 27.45 6.52 10.95
C ASN A 456 28.86 6.15 10.45
N ALA A 457 29.52 7.05 9.72
CA ALA A 457 30.92 6.92 9.31
C ALA A 457 31.92 7.34 10.41
N GLY A 458 31.44 7.83 11.57
CA GLY A 458 32.30 8.31 12.65
C GLY A 458 32.83 9.74 12.48
N ILE A 459 32.21 10.53 11.58
CA ILE A 459 32.61 11.88 11.22
C ILE A 459 31.59 12.89 11.71
N ASP A 460 32.02 14.08 12.13
CA ASP A 460 31.10 15.15 12.52
C ASP A 460 30.26 15.63 11.32
N GLY A 461 28.97 15.33 11.35
CA GLY A 461 28.03 15.70 10.32
C GLY A 461 27.87 17.21 10.12
N SER A 462 28.19 18.04 11.13
CA SER A 462 28.13 19.50 11.02
C SER A 462 29.27 20.02 10.13
N VAL A 463 30.44 19.44 10.23
CA VAL A 463 31.60 19.78 9.38
C VAL A 463 31.34 19.40 7.93
N VAL A 464 30.79 18.19 7.71
CA VAL A 464 30.44 17.70 6.39
C VAL A 464 29.39 18.61 5.74
N LEU A 465 28.29 18.88 6.45
CA LEU A 465 27.22 19.74 5.97
C LEU A 465 27.74 21.13 5.58
N GLU A 466 28.50 21.79 6.45
CA GLU A 466 29.02 23.14 6.19
C GLU A 466 29.92 23.17 4.95
N LYS A 467 30.76 22.16 4.79
CA LYS A 467 31.67 22.08 3.63
C LYS A 467 30.91 21.83 2.31
N VAL A 468 29.84 21.00 2.33
CA VAL A 468 28.98 20.79 1.17
C VAL A 468 28.19 22.04 0.84
N ARG A 469 27.62 22.73 1.85
CA ARG A 469 26.86 23.97 1.68
C ARG A 469 27.74 25.12 1.14
N SER A 470 28.92 25.31 1.73
CA SER A 470 29.82 26.39 1.36
C SER A 470 30.44 26.22 -0.04
N ALA A 471 30.49 25.02 -0.58
CA ALA A 471 30.94 24.76 -1.94
C ALA A 471 30.03 25.41 -3.01
N GLY A 472 28.75 25.66 -2.70
CA GLY A 472 27.80 26.33 -3.59
C GLY A 472 27.61 25.66 -4.95
N LYS A 473 27.97 24.38 -5.08
CA LYS A 473 27.91 23.63 -6.33
C LYS A 473 26.93 22.47 -6.18
N ASN A 474 25.90 22.44 -7.04
CA ASN A 474 24.98 21.31 -7.09
C ASN A 474 25.73 20.01 -7.43
N GLY A 475 25.35 18.93 -6.75
CA GLY A 475 25.97 17.62 -6.93
C GLY A 475 27.29 17.42 -6.17
N PHE A 476 27.90 18.47 -5.59
CA PHE A 476 29.07 18.33 -4.74
C PHE A 476 28.63 17.82 -3.35
N GLY A 477 29.18 16.67 -2.95
CA GLY A 477 28.78 15.98 -1.73
C GLY A 477 29.95 15.30 -1.03
N PHE A 478 29.62 14.39 -0.12
CA PHE A 478 30.59 13.64 0.69
C PHE A 478 30.41 12.13 0.48
N ASP A 479 31.45 11.49 -0.07
CA ASP A 479 31.56 10.03 -0.13
C ASP A 479 31.97 9.51 1.25
N ALA A 480 31.01 9.02 2.01
CA ALA A 480 31.24 8.51 3.36
C ALA A 480 31.99 7.17 3.38
N TYR A 481 32.06 6.45 2.26
CA TYR A 481 32.85 5.24 2.15
C TYR A 481 34.36 5.53 2.08
N LYS A 482 34.72 6.46 1.18
CA LYS A 482 36.13 6.89 0.98
C LYS A 482 36.55 8.04 1.89
N GLU A 483 35.60 8.70 2.55
CA GLU A 483 35.81 9.90 3.38
C GLU A 483 36.33 11.11 2.59
N GLU A 484 35.88 11.22 1.33
CA GLU A 484 36.30 12.26 0.40
C GLU A 484 35.14 13.13 -0.07
N TYR A 485 35.42 14.37 -0.47
CA TYR A 485 34.45 15.25 -1.09
C TYR A 485 34.57 15.17 -2.60
N CYS A 486 33.45 14.91 -3.28
CA CYS A 486 33.45 14.69 -4.72
C CYS A 486 32.15 15.17 -5.38
N ASP A 487 32.13 15.17 -6.71
CA ASP A 487 30.89 15.22 -7.48
C ASP A 487 30.20 13.87 -7.38
N MET A 488 29.06 13.84 -6.71
CA MET A 488 28.36 12.59 -6.37
C MET A 488 27.86 11.86 -7.62
N ILE A 489 27.32 12.57 -8.59
CA ILE A 489 26.82 11.97 -9.84
C ILE A 489 27.96 11.40 -10.66
N ALA A 490 29.04 12.17 -10.85
CA ALA A 490 30.21 11.72 -11.57
C ALA A 490 30.90 10.51 -10.89
N SER A 491 30.88 10.48 -9.55
CA SER A 491 31.41 9.38 -8.75
C SER A 491 30.49 8.15 -8.69
N GLY A 492 29.29 8.22 -9.29
CA GLY A 492 28.33 7.14 -9.30
C GLY A 492 27.52 7.00 -8.00
N ILE A 493 27.58 7.98 -7.10
CA ILE A 493 26.81 7.99 -5.85
C ILE A 493 25.50 8.75 -6.13
N VAL A 494 24.50 7.99 -6.50
CA VAL A 494 23.20 8.53 -6.98
C VAL A 494 22.04 7.89 -6.25
N ASP A 495 20.98 8.65 -6.02
CA ASP A 495 19.72 8.20 -5.47
C ASP A 495 18.60 8.39 -6.51
N PRO A 496 17.56 7.54 -6.54
CA PRO A 496 16.39 7.77 -7.39
C PRO A 496 15.62 9.01 -6.94
N ALA A 497 15.23 9.87 -7.87
CA ALA A 497 14.45 11.07 -7.56
C ALA A 497 13.10 10.73 -6.92
N LYS A 498 12.43 9.68 -7.39
CA LYS A 498 11.18 9.17 -6.80
C LYS A 498 11.34 8.78 -5.33
N VAL A 499 12.40 8.06 -4.99
CA VAL A 499 12.69 7.63 -3.61
C VAL A 499 12.91 8.83 -2.71
N THR A 500 13.77 9.78 -3.13
CA THR A 500 14.13 10.95 -2.31
C THR A 500 12.93 11.87 -2.08
N ARG A 501 12.12 12.16 -3.12
CA ARG A 501 10.93 13.00 -2.92
C ARG A 501 9.85 12.31 -2.10
N SER A 502 9.57 11.02 -2.35
CA SER A 502 8.55 10.26 -1.60
C SER A 502 8.90 10.13 -0.12
N ALA A 503 10.19 9.96 0.20
CA ALA A 503 10.66 9.97 1.59
C ALA A 503 10.35 11.30 2.28
N LEU A 504 10.57 12.44 1.59
CA LEU A 504 10.28 13.77 2.13
C LEU A 504 8.77 14.02 2.26
N GLU A 505 7.98 13.71 1.23
CA GLU A 505 6.52 13.87 1.22
C GLU A 505 5.86 13.05 2.33
N ASN A 506 6.26 11.77 2.48
CA ASN A 506 5.71 10.90 3.50
C ASN A 506 6.14 11.31 4.92
N ALA A 507 7.38 11.74 5.11
CA ALA A 507 7.85 12.29 6.38
C ALA A 507 7.02 13.50 6.82
N ALA A 508 6.65 14.36 5.89
CA ALA A 508 5.83 15.54 6.16
C ALA A 508 4.35 15.20 6.37
N SER A 509 3.83 14.14 5.74
CA SER A 509 2.41 13.77 5.78
C SER A 509 1.93 13.34 7.18
N VAL A 510 2.80 12.77 8.00
CA VAL A 510 2.48 12.39 9.40
C VAL A 510 2.15 13.59 10.26
N SER A 511 2.57 14.78 9.87
CA SER A 511 2.31 16.02 10.58
C SER A 511 1.02 16.73 10.14
N GLY A 512 0.23 16.16 9.21
CA GLY A 512 -0.87 16.90 8.63
C GLY A 512 -2.04 16.21 7.94
N PRO A 513 -3.19 16.93 7.70
CA PRO A 513 -4.26 16.46 6.82
C PRO A 513 -3.75 16.27 5.40
N ASN A 514 -4.38 15.37 4.64
CA ASN A 514 -4.10 15.14 3.23
C ASN A 514 -4.14 16.46 2.43
N ASP A 515 -3.29 16.59 1.42
CA ASP A 515 -3.12 17.82 0.60
C ASP A 515 -4.39 18.27 -0.13
N ASP A 516 -5.36 17.37 -0.31
CA ASP A 516 -6.68 17.65 -0.89
C ASP A 516 -7.65 18.34 0.10
N GLY A 517 -7.21 18.64 1.33
CA GLY A 517 -8.04 19.21 2.38
C GLY A 517 -9.01 18.19 2.99
N SER A 518 -8.94 16.93 2.59
CA SER A 518 -9.71 15.85 3.21
C SER A 518 -9.10 15.50 4.58
N ARG A 519 -9.94 15.40 5.58
CA ARG A 519 -9.56 14.90 6.91
C ARG A 519 -10.19 13.53 7.07
N THR A 520 -9.35 12.52 7.15
CA THR A 520 -9.81 11.17 7.50
C THR A 520 -9.81 11.08 9.03
N ALA A 521 -10.96 11.29 9.64
CA ALA A 521 -11.18 10.84 11.00
C ALA A 521 -11.45 9.33 10.92
N LEU A 522 -10.46 8.50 11.26
CA LEU A 522 -10.71 7.08 11.46
C LEU A 522 -11.52 6.95 12.75
N ILE A 523 -12.82 6.83 12.62
CA ILE A 523 -13.69 6.41 13.69
C ILE A 523 -13.66 4.87 13.62
N SER A 524 -12.74 4.25 14.35
CA SER A 524 -12.79 2.81 14.53
C SER A 524 -13.88 2.51 15.56
N PRO A 525 -14.89 1.69 15.23
CA PRO A 525 -15.80 1.18 16.24
C PRO A 525 -15.00 0.28 17.21
N ASP A 526 -15.18 0.50 18.51
CA ASP A 526 -14.67 -0.42 19.53
C ASP A 526 -15.43 -1.73 19.42
N TRP A 527 -14.83 -2.70 18.74
CA TRP A 527 -15.32 -4.08 18.74
C TRP A 527 -14.87 -4.75 20.04
N THR A 528 -15.76 -4.87 21.01
CA THR A 528 -15.53 -5.77 22.14
C THR A 528 -15.77 -7.19 21.69
N THR A 529 -14.72 -7.99 21.66
CA THR A 529 -14.81 -9.45 21.45
C THR A 529 -15.80 -10.06 22.44
N GLY A 530 -16.91 -10.60 21.95
CA GLY A 530 -17.92 -11.29 22.74
C GLY A 530 -19.29 -10.60 22.84
N THR A 531 -19.42 -9.37 22.35
CA THR A 531 -20.72 -8.70 22.21
C THR A 531 -20.91 -8.28 20.74
N ASN A 532 -22.04 -8.63 20.16
CA ASN A 532 -22.41 -8.24 18.79
C ASN A 532 -22.84 -6.75 18.72
N GLU A 533 -22.15 -5.86 19.43
CA GLU A 533 -22.50 -4.45 19.56
C GLU A 533 -21.36 -3.57 19.03
N ALA A 534 -21.68 -2.76 18.02
CA ALA A 534 -20.82 -1.68 17.55
C ALA A 534 -21.37 -0.35 18.05
N ARG A 535 -20.56 0.43 18.78
CA ARG A 535 -20.90 1.81 19.15
C ARG A 535 -20.27 2.76 18.15
N LEU A 536 -21.10 3.45 17.38
CA LEU A 536 -20.67 4.56 16.57
C LEU A 536 -21.01 5.85 17.31
N THR A 537 -19.99 6.51 17.88
CA THR A 537 -20.15 7.83 18.49
C THR A 537 -19.66 8.88 17.51
N ILE A 538 -20.60 9.55 16.83
CA ILE A 538 -20.28 10.69 15.98
C ILE A 538 -20.30 11.93 16.88
N HIS A 539 -19.12 12.40 17.27
CA HIS A 539 -18.99 13.70 17.89
C HIS A 539 -19.02 14.78 16.79
N SER A 540 -20.17 15.38 16.60
CA SER A 540 -20.27 16.57 15.74
C SER A 540 -19.53 17.71 16.44
N VAL A 541 -18.62 18.34 15.71
CA VAL A 541 -17.89 19.55 16.15
C VAL A 541 -16.98 19.35 17.35
N ASP A 542 -15.99 18.51 17.18
CA ASP A 542 -14.79 18.55 18.01
C ASP A 542 -13.69 19.27 17.21
N PRO A 543 -13.02 20.30 17.79
CA PRO A 543 -11.81 20.87 17.17
C PRO A 543 -10.75 19.84 16.84
N LYS A 544 -10.77 18.67 17.48
CA LYS A 544 -9.88 17.55 17.21
C LYS A 544 -10.24 16.76 15.93
N THR A 545 -11.50 16.67 15.56
CA THR A 545 -11.94 16.06 14.30
C THR A 545 -11.88 17.03 13.14
N GLY A 546 -11.74 18.32 13.41
CA GLY A 546 -11.67 19.37 12.40
C GLY A 546 -12.95 19.57 11.59
N ILE A 547 -14.07 19.10 12.06
CA ILE A 547 -15.38 19.35 11.46
C ILE A 547 -15.87 20.73 11.90
N PHE A 548 -16.08 21.63 10.93
CA PHE A 548 -16.53 22.99 11.19
C PHE A 548 -17.90 23.22 10.54
N ALA A 549 -18.73 24.05 11.19
CA ALA A 549 -20.01 24.47 10.61
C ALA A 549 -19.83 25.13 9.23
N ARG A 550 -20.79 24.92 8.32
CA ARG A 550 -20.85 25.50 6.97
C ARG A 550 -19.76 25.03 5.98
N LYS A 551 -18.99 23.99 6.30
CA LYS A 551 -18.15 23.30 5.32
C LYS A 551 -18.80 21.99 4.92
N SER A 552 -18.76 21.66 3.64
CA SER A 552 -19.18 20.32 3.16
C SER A 552 -18.09 19.30 3.46
N TYR A 553 -18.49 18.13 3.93
CA TYR A 553 -17.61 17.01 4.23
C TYR A 553 -18.15 15.76 3.55
N GLU A 554 -17.27 15.04 2.89
CA GLU A 554 -17.54 13.69 2.45
C GLU A 554 -17.33 12.73 3.63
N TYR A 555 -18.25 11.79 3.82
CA TYR A 555 -18.05 10.70 4.77
C TYR A 555 -18.07 9.37 4.04
N ARG A 556 -17.31 8.42 4.56
CA ARG A 556 -17.31 7.02 4.11
C ARG A 556 -17.44 6.11 5.32
N LEU A 557 -18.42 5.25 5.30
CA LEU A 557 -18.55 4.16 6.26
C LEU A 557 -17.81 2.96 5.69
N LEU A 558 -16.85 2.45 6.45
CA LEU A 558 -16.06 1.29 6.07
C LEU A 558 -16.45 0.12 6.96
N ALA A 559 -16.73 -1.03 6.37
CA ALA A 559 -16.79 -2.31 7.06
C ALA A 559 -15.72 -3.22 6.44
N ASP A 560 -14.84 -3.76 7.26
CA ASP A 560 -13.71 -4.61 6.86
C ASP A 560 -12.87 -4.00 5.71
N GLY A 561 -12.65 -2.69 5.77
CA GLY A 561 -11.87 -1.96 4.77
C GLY A 561 -12.61 -1.64 3.47
N ALA A 562 -13.82 -2.13 3.27
CA ALA A 562 -14.65 -1.81 2.12
C ALA A 562 -15.61 -0.65 2.43
N THR A 563 -15.78 0.29 1.51
CA THR A 563 -16.77 1.37 1.65
C THR A 563 -18.17 0.77 1.51
N VAL A 564 -18.93 0.77 2.60
CA VAL A 564 -20.34 0.29 2.63
C VAL A 564 -21.34 1.41 2.43
N ALA A 565 -20.96 2.65 2.74
CA ALA A 565 -21.74 3.84 2.41
C ALA A 565 -20.84 5.06 2.34
N SER A 566 -21.19 6.03 1.51
CA SER A 566 -20.53 7.34 1.42
C SER A 566 -21.54 8.43 1.08
N GLY A 567 -21.25 9.66 1.46
CA GLY A 567 -22.07 10.81 1.16
C GLY A 567 -21.42 12.10 1.63
N GLU A 568 -22.06 13.22 1.37
CA GLU A 568 -21.62 14.54 1.83
C GLU A 568 -22.55 15.07 2.93
N PHE A 569 -22.00 15.82 3.87
CA PHE A 569 -22.79 16.55 4.84
C PHE A 569 -22.17 17.91 5.17
N THR A 570 -23.01 18.88 5.50
CA THR A 570 -22.59 20.22 5.89
C THR A 570 -23.20 20.58 7.24
N PRO A 571 -22.41 20.63 8.33
CA PRO A 571 -22.92 21.06 9.62
C PRO A 571 -23.44 22.50 9.58
N LYS A 572 -24.62 22.76 10.13
CA LYS A 572 -25.24 24.12 10.11
C LYS A 572 -24.65 25.07 11.15
N ASN A 573 -24.26 24.57 12.30
CA ASN A 573 -23.67 25.37 13.38
C ASN A 573 -22.64 24.56 14.18
N ASN A 574 -21.94 25.23 15.10
CA ASN A 574 -20.90 24.59 15.92
C ASN A 574 -21.45 23.71 17.05
N LEU A 575 -22.76 23.55 17.18
CA LEU A 575 -23.42 22.86 18.28
C LEU A 575 -24.07 21.54 17.89
N GLY A 576 -23.75 21.01 16.72
CA GLY A 576 -23.89 19.60 16.44
C GLY A 576 -25.29 19.04 16.17
N ASP A 577 -26.26 19.83 15.82
CA ASP A 577 -27.59 19.34 15.38
C ASP A 577 -27.55 18.78 13.96
N VAL A 578 -26.63 17.87 13.72
CA VAL A 578 -26.45 17.26 12.40
C VAL A 578 -27.39 16.08 12.18
N ILE A 579 -27.82 15.46 13.27
CA ILE A 579 -28.76 14.35 13.22
C ILE A 579 -30.10 14.80 13.76
N PRO A 580 -31.16 14.77 12.95
CA PRO A 580 -32.52 15.04 13.44
C PRO A 580 -32.84 14.08 14.59
N ASN A 581 -33.48 14.60 15.63
CA ASN A 581 -33.76 13.87 16.85
C ASN A 581 -32.49 13.29 17.50
N ALA A 582 -31.46 14.13 17.67
CA ALA A 582 -30.20 13.74 18.27
C ALA A 582 -30.36 13.14 19.69
N GLY A 583 -31.38 13.54 20.43
CA GLY A 583 -31.78 12.94 21.70
C GLY A 583 -32.55 11.63 21.56
N MET A 584 -32.96 11.28 20.35
CA MET A 584 -33.74 10.04 20.06
C MET A 584 -35.01 9.87 20.92
N GLU A 585 -35.63 10.95 21.30
CA GLU A 585 -36.79 10.96 22.20
C GLU A 585 -38.11 10.58 21.51
N SER A 586 -38.18 10.81 20.19
CA SER A 586 -39.34 10.46 19.36
C SER A 586 -39.11 9.09 18.70
N TRP A 587 -39.81 8.09 19.17
CA TRP A 587 -39.79 6.76 18.62
C TRP A 587 -41.06 6.41 17.87
N SER A 588 -40.92 5.73 16.74
CA SER A 588 -42.04 5.14 16.01
C SER A 588 -41.79 3.68 15.73
N THR A 589 -42.84 2.89 15.71
CA THR A 589 -42.83 1.52 15.23
C THR A 589 -43.33 1.47 13.81
N LYS A 590 -42.49 1.08 12.88
CA LYS A 590 -42.85 0.89 11.49
C LYS A 590 -42.48 -0.51 11.07
N SER A 591 -43.40 -1.17 10.39
CA SER A 591 -43.13 -2.48 9.81
C SER A 591 -42.26 -2.30 8.59
N MET A 592 -41.04 -2.79 8.63
CA MET A 592 -40.16 -2.84 7.46
C MET A 592 -40.46 -4.13 6.68
N LYS A 593 -40.64 -4.00 5.38
CA LYS A 593 -40.70 -5.18 4.50
C LYS A 593 -39.38 -5.93 4.61
N LYS A 594 -39.50 -7.24 4.74
CA LYS A 594 -38.38 -8.17 4.85
C LYS A 594 -37.35 -7.97 3.76
N MET A 595 -36.11 -7.84 4.15
CA MET A 595 -34.96 -8.00 3.27
C MET A 595 -34.43 -9.44 3.25
N PHE A 596 -34.60 -10.15 4.33
CA PHE A 596 -34.29 -11.57 4.48
C PHE A 596 -35.49 -12.22 5.19
N SER A 597 -35.77 -13.50 4.95
CA SER A 597 -36.95 -14.19 5.43
C SER A 597 -37.28 -13.92 6.91
N GLY A 598 -38.08 -12.95 7.22
CA GLY A 598 -38.51 -12.58 8.56
C GLY A 598 -39.10 -11.17 8.60
N SER A 599 -40.23 -10.95 9.24
CA SER A 599 -40.80 -9.62 9.41
C SER A 599 -40.06 -8.90 10.52
N ALA A 600 -39.46 -7.77 10.20
CA ALA A 600 -38.85 -6.94 11.22
C ALA A 600 -39.85 -5.80 11.58
N ASN A 601 -40.41 -5.87 12.76
CA ASN A 601 -40.95 -4.70 13.44
C ASN A 601 -39.83 -4.14 14.32
N ALA A 602 -39.11 -3.16 13.81
CA ALA A 602 -38.06 -2.51 14.58
C ALA A 602 -38.55 -1.14 15.05
N PRO A 603 -38.38 -0.77 16.31
CA PRO A 603 -38.53 0.62 16.73
C PRO A 603 -37.40 1.46 16.15
N TYR A 604 -37.72 2.66 15.67
CA TYR A 604 -36.71 3.63 15.27
C TYR A 604 -37.01 5.03 15.82
N PRO A 605 -35.99 5.88 15.88
CA PRO A 605 -36.10 7.15 16.61
C PRO A 605 -37.18 8.10 16.09
N ASN A 606 -37.34 8.22 14.79
CA ASN A 606 -38.42 9.03 14.18
C ASN A 606 -38.56 8.70 12.69
N ALA A 607 -39.28 9.51 11.95
CA ALA A 607 -39.49 9.34 10.51
C ALA A 607 -38.21 9.50 9.66
N TYR A 608 -37.17 10.13 10.22
CA TYR A 608 -35.91 10.39 9.54
C TYR A 608 -34.82 9.38 9.89
N MET A 609 -35.07 8.52 10.86
CA MET A 609 -34.12 7.49 11.30
C MET A 609 -34.76 6.11 11.26
N THR A 610 -34.07 5.17 10.71
CA THR A 610 -34.53 3.76 10.65
C THR A 610 -33.36 2.81 10.79
N SER A 611 -33.64 1.54 11.04
CA SER A 611 -32.66 0.48 11.10
C SER A 611 -32.79 -0.47 9.93
N SER A 612 -31.69 -0.97 9.43
CA SER A 612 -31.63 -2.03 8.45
C SER A 612 -31.36 -3.36 9.13
N GLY A 613 -31.81 -4.44 8.55
CA GLY A 613 -31.50 -5.78 8.98
C GLY A 613 -32.65 -6.54 9.64
N THR A 614 -32.32 -7.70 10.16
CA THR A 614 -33.27 -8.62 10.80
C THR A 614 -33.27 -8.44 12.31
N ASP A 615 -34.40 -8.74 12.96
CA ASP A 615 -34.52 -8.85 14.41
C ASP A 615 -34.02 -7.66 15.24
N LYS A 616 -34.55 -6.46 14.99
CA LYS A 616 -34.29 -5.28 15.84
C LYS A 616 -32.79 -5.00 16.03
N LEU A 617 -32.05 -4.89 14.94
CA LEU A 617 -30.62 -4.55 14.99
C LEU A 617 -30.36 -3.13 15.56
N CYS A 618 -31.38 -2.26 15.55
CA CYS A 618 -31.36 -0.98 16.24
C CYS A 618 -32.38 -0.99 17.36
N THR A 619 -31.94 -0.73 18.58
CA THR A 619 -32.78 -0.71 19.78
C THR A 619 -32.65 0.61 20.52
N GLN A 620 -33.70 0.98 21.23
CA GLN A 620 -33.69 2.13 22.12
C GLN A 620 -32.88 1.80 23.39
N ALA A 621 -31.98 2.67 23.77
CA ALA A 621 -31.16 2.51 24.96
C ALA A 621 -30.93 3.85 25.68
N THR A 622 -30.63 3.80 26.96
CA THR A 622 -30.32 4.94 27.80
C THR A 622 -28.86 4.92 28.23
N TYR A 623 -28.15 6.03 28.08
CA TYR A 623 -26.75 6.14 28.49
C TYR A 623 -26.49 7.44 29.26
N PRO A 624 -25.68 7.41 30.32
CA PRO A 624 -25.35 8.63 31.09
C PRO A 624 -24.61 9.67 30.24
N GLY A 625 -25.05 10.93 30.32
CA GLY A 625 -24.37 12.05 29.65
C GLY A 625 -24.72 12.27 28.18
N MET A 626 -25.71 11.57 27.64
CA MET A 626 -26.20 11.83 26.28
C MET A 626 -27.20 13.01 26.28
N VAL A 627 -27.48 13.52 25.09
CA VAL A 627 -28.51 14.53 24.86
C VAL A 627 -29.86 13.82 24.70
N GLY A 628 -30.76 14.01 25.63
CA GLY A 628 -32.05 13.31 25.68
C GLY A 628 -32.00 12.00 26.49
N ASP A 629 -33.16 11.35 26.62
CA ASP A 629 -33.32 10.18 27.49
C ASP A 629 -32.90 8.84 26.84
N TYR A 630 -32.76 8.82 25.53
CA TYR A 630 -32.51 7.62 24.76
C TYR A 630 -31.44 7.81 23.69
N CYS A 631 -30.72 6.75 23.38
CA CYS A 631 -29.87 6.64 22.23
C CYS A 631 -30.18 5.39 21.40
N ALA A 632 -29.76 5.33 20.16
CA ALA A 632 -29.84 4.13 19.35
C ALA A 632 -28.64 3.24 19.62
N GLN A 633 -28.87 1.98 19.92
CA GLN A 633 -27.86 0.95 20.01
C GLN A 633 -27.88 0.14 18.73
N LEU A 634 -26.73 0.00 18.09
CA LEU A 634 -26.52 -0.77 16.88
C LEU A 634 -25.91 -2.13 17.26
N ALA A 635 -26.52 -3.20 16.76
CA ALA A 635 -26.03 -4.55 16.97
C ALA A 635 -25.75 -5.21 15.62
N ALA A 636 -24.57 -5.82 15.48
CA ALA A 636 -24.26 -6.70 14.37
C ALA A 636 -24.75 -8.11 14.68
N LYS A 637 -25.44 -8.73 13.73
CA LYS A 637 -25.96 -10.07 13.90
C LYS A 637 -25.57 -10.97 12.74
N TYR A 638 -25.23 -12.20 13.06
CA TYR A 638 -24.97 -13.20 12.03
C TYR A 638 -26.29 -13.62 11.35
N ALA A 639 -26.36 -13.42 10.05
CA ALA A 639 -27.50 -13.81 9.22
C ALA A 639 -27.01 -14.80 8.15
N GLY A 640 -27.02 -16.07 8.46
CA GLY A 640 -26.52 -17.11 7.56
C GLY A 640 -25.00 -17.09 7.41
N ILE A 641 -24.52 -16.93 6.18
CA ILE A 641 -23.08 -16.98 5.83
C ILE A 641 -22.41 -15.61 6.00
N ALA A 642 -23.18 -14.53 6.12
CA ALA A 642 -22.67 -13.17 6.25
C ALA A 642 -23.13 -12.50 7.55
N PHE A 643 -22.28 -11.63 8.11
CA PHE A 643 -22.70 -10.73 9.20
C PHE A 643 -23.57 -9.62 8.64
N ALA A 644 -24.77 -9.47 9.19
CA ALA A 644 -25.57 -8.28 8.98
C ALA A 644 -25.17 -7.22 10.01
N ALA A 645 -24.51 -6.17 9.58
CA ALA A 645 -24.25 -5.03 10.44
C ALA A 645 -25.52 -4.22 10.67
N GLY A 646 -25.75 -3.80 11.91
CA GLY A 646 -26.78 -2.83 12.21
C GLY A 646 -26.38 -1.46 11.67
N ASN A 647 -27.23 -0.86 10.82
CA ASN A 647 -27.01 0.47 10.29
C ASN A 647 -28.04 1.44 10.83
N LEU A 648 -27.57 2.59 11.28
CA LEU A 648 -28.41 3.71 11.68
C LEU A 648 -28.19 4.85 10.70
N TYR A 649 -29.26 5.42 10.15
CA TYR A 649 -29.18 6.49 9.17
C TYR A 649 -30.38 7.44 9.24
N THR A 650 -30.21 8.62 8.69
CA THR A 650 -31.30 9.55 8.42
C THR A 650 -31.65 9.46 6.94
N GLY A 651 -32.93 9.16 6.64
CA GLY A 651 -33.40 8.98 5.28
C GLY A 651 -33.97 7.58 5.03
N ASP A 652 -34.12 7.25 3.78
CA ASP A 652 -34.70 5.98 3.35
C ASP A 652 -33.61 4.95 3.08
N PHE A 653 -33.91 3.70 3.42
CA PHE A 653 -33.07 2.56 3.08
C PHE A 653 -33.48 2.01 1.71
N VAL A 654 -32.55 2.00 0.76
CA VAL A 654 -32.79 1.55 -0.61
C VAL A 654 -32.12 0.19 -0.82
N MET A 655 -32.85 -0.71 -1.46
CA MET A 655 -32.34 -2.00 -1.90
C MET A 655 -32.20 -2.01 -3.41
N ASP A 656 -31.03 -2.43 -3.86
CA ASP A 656 -30.78 -2.77 -5.26
C ASP A 656 -30.28 -4.23 -5.32
N GLY A 657 -31.17 -5.13 -5.66
CA GLY A 657 -30.88 -6.56 -5.64
C GLY A 657 -30.59 -7.12 -4.25
N THR A 658 -29.41 -7.67 -4.04
CA THR A 658 -28.94 -8.26 -2.78
C THR A 658 -28.14 -7.29 -1.90
N VAL A 659 -27.82 -6.11 -2.41
CA VAL A 659 -27.04 -5.10 -1.70
C VAL A 659 -28.00 -3.99 -1.22
N GLY A 660 -28.03 -3.77 0.10
CA GLY A 660 -28.75 -2.66 0.71
C GLY A 660 -27.80 -1.52 1.00
N TYR A 661 -28.17 -0.31 0.63
CA TYR A 661 -27.47 0.89 1.02
C TYR A 661 -28.43 1.93 1.58
N ALA A 662 -27.95 2.71 2.53
CA ALA A 662 -28.72 3.78 3.13
C ALA A 662 -28.56 5.06 2.29
N GLN A 663 -29.65 5.67 1.91
CA GLN A 663 -29.64 7.05 1.40
C GLN A 663 -29.55 8.00 2.58
N PHE A 664 -28.34 8.49 2.82
CA PHE A 664 -28.12 9.53 3.81
C PHE A 664 -28.41 10.90 3.19
N GLY A 665 -29.11 11.71 3.98
CA GLY A 665 -29.04 13.11 3.69
C GLY A 665 -30.03 13.61 2.70
N GLN A 666 -31.23 13.74 3.16
CA GLN A 666 -31.86 15.02 2.88
C GLN A 666 -31.19 16.07 3.76
N PRO A 667 -30.66 17.17 3.19
CA PRO A 667 -30.11 18.24 4.01
C PRO A 667 -31.25 18.70 4.96
N TYR A 668 -30.89 18.72 6.23
CA TYR A 668 -31.81 19.24 7.24
C TYR A 668 -32.00 20.71 6.97
N THR A 669 -33.21 21.11 6.53
CA THR A 669 -33.60 22.52 6.31
C THR A 669 -33.91 23.20 7.63
#